data_48714bd33a7ed0f0b0bd95e5a6f5bff0
#
_entry.id   48714bd33a7ed0f0b0bd95e5a6f5bff0
#
_cell.length_a   1.000
_cell.length_b   1.000
_cell.length_c   1.000
_cell.angle_alpha   90.00
_cell.angle_beta   90.00
_cell.angle_gamma   90.00
#
_symmetry.space_group_name_H-M   'P 1'
#
loop_
_entity.id
_entity.type
_entity.pdbx_description
1 polymer ?
#
loop_
_entity_poly.entity_id
_entity_poly.type
_entity_poly.pdbx_seq_one_letter_code
_entity_poly.pdbx_strand_id
1 'polypeptide(L)'
;MKRISSFLGLEEDSKRGENGEQSEKSKNEQTEKEGENSEQNEKNEEKTNAITLHNASFSWGDATPCLEDVSLHIKKDSLVVVIGDTGCGKSSFLLSLVGMLSRREGSLERSGTLALSEQQAWIVNDTVRNNILLGSAYDETRFRRVIAACQMERDLRILGGEEAEIGAHGINVSGGQKARLSLARCCYSEASIVLLDDPLAAVDARVGHRLFHECICGELKGRTRVMTTNALQYLAYCDQIVLLKDRRVAFDGDYAAFTRSPFAGIVSACGEDRNPSQDNPSSQDHEDVPSSQYNNPSQDHEDHENTTLTTAEEKATGSISFSVLTSYASAFGKGLTSGVIAMLLLTVVSMTASQLWVSGWTGDPCMEMETEECASRTNYYSVGFFVITAFTGVFTVVRLVLQARGRVNASRVYHRELTEHVVGAPVSFFDVNPVGRITNRFNRDMYVIDFDFPYNFFNFLGVLVMVVSDCCVIIGIAPVMSVVIVVTVAAWLWVHGLFTRGNADYQRIEGLERSRLFNDFQSVLAGMASITAYGRRELFVGRMERALDRSNVASMFSFLANYWFCIRAATATSVINFCLCLLSVLFRSSFSAANLGAALSSAIGLSSSISSVCDTISCSEMNLISIERVRAFCASAEPEALEGESERAPEGWPREGRVEMRDVSLRYREGPLVLKHVNLSVGAREKVGIVGRTGAGKSSLTVALFRIAPLSAGSVTIDGVDVGKLGLAEARRALCIIPQDPVLFCASLRFNVDPFGEYSDERIWSVLEQVGLKECVLELGGLESALEEGGANLSVGNRQLVCVARALLRNPRILVMDEATSSLDAGADARLQAVIRREFAECTCLTIAHRLNTVVDADRICVLDQGEVREVGSPSALWKKRGLFYAMVEATGDTGLKEALESL
;
A
#
# COMPACT_ATOMS: atom_id res chain seq x y z
N MET A 1 -0.33 -14.04 -22.91
CA MET A 1 -1.46 -14.34 -23.84
C MET A 1 -2.63 -14.96 -23.10
N LYS A 2 -2.56 -16.19 -22.52
CA LYS A 2 -3.73 -16.83 -21.83
C LYS A 2 -4.37 -15.98 -20.73
N ARG A 3 -3.59 -15.24 -19.89
CA ARG A 3 -4.13 -14.35 -18.85
C ARG A 3 -4.85 -13.13 -19.42
N ILE A 4 -4.34 -12.55 -20.49
CA ILE A 4 -4.97 -11.41 -21.17
C ILE A 4 -6.25 -11.85 -21.87
N SER A 5 -6.25 -13.01 -22.54
CA SER A 5 -7.43 -13.61 -23.16
C SER A 5 -8.52 -13.94 -22.12
N SER A 6 -8.14 -14.45 -20.93
CA SER A 6 -9.08 -14.70 -19.85
C SER A 6 -9.65 -13.40 -19.27
N PHE A 7 -8.84 -12.35 -19.14
CA PHE A 7 -9.28 -11.04 -18.67
C PHE A 7 -10.22 -10.35 -19.68
N LEU A 8 -9.93 -10.44 -20.96
CA LEU A 8 -10.80 -9.90 -22.03
C LEU A 8 -12.07 -10.75 -22.21
N GLY A 9 -12.04 -12.05 -21.90
CA GLY A 9 -13.21 -12.93 -21.92
C GLY A 9 -14.24 -12.63 -20.85
N LEU A 10 -13.82 -12.03 -19.71
CA LEU A 10 -14.74 -11.58 -18.66
C LEU A 10 -15.68 -10.43 -19.12
N GLU A 11 -15.28 -9.63 -20.12
CA GLU A 11 -16.14 -8.60 -20.70
C GLU A 11 -17.22 -9.17 -21.64
N GLU A 12 -16.99 -10.31 -22.26
CA GLU A 12 -18.00 -10.95 -23.14
C GLU A 12 -19.13 -11.62 -22.36
N ASP A 13 -18.85 -12.15 -21.16
CA ASP A 13 -19.88 -12.76 -20.32
C ASP A 13 -20.84 -11.73 -19.70
N SER A 14 -20.40 -10.50 -19.44
CA SER A 14 -21.31 -9.42 -19.00
C SER A 14 -22.26 -8.98 -20.10
N LYS A 15 -21.84 -9.01 -21.37
CA LYS A 15 -22.72 -8.73 -22.54
C LYS A 15 -23.67 -9.86 -22.88
N ARG A 16 -23.35 -11.10 -22.50
CA ARG A 16 -24.27 -12.23 -22.65
C ARG A 16 -25.45 -12.18 -21.68
N GLY A 17 -25.25 -11.59 -20.49
CA GLY A 17 -26.33 -11.33 -19.53
C GLY A 17 -27.39 -10.37 -20.09
N GLU A 18 -26.97 -9.28 -20.78
CA GLU A 18 -27.86 -8.29 -21.36
C GLU A 18 -28.61 -8.80 -22.61
N ASN A 19 -28.01 -9.69 -23.41
CA ASN A 19 -28.68 -10.31 -24.56
C ASN A 19 -29.62 -11.46 -24.21
N GLY A 20 -29.49 -12.05 -23.00
CA GLY A 20 -30.42 -13.04 -22.46
C GLY A 20 -31.78 -12.44 -22.13
N GLU A 21 -31.83 -11.20 -21.64
CA GLU A 21 -33.06 -10.49 -21.30
C GLU A 21 -33.90 -10.11 -22.53
N GLN A 22 -33.29 -9.91 -23.72
CA GLN A 22 -34.03 -9.62 -24.95
C GLN A 22 -34.67 -10.87 -25.60
N SER A 23 -34.17 -12.07 -25.33
CA SER A 23 -34.71 -13.29 -25.91
C SER A 23 -35.88 -13.88 -25.08
N GLU A 24 -36.03 -13.56 -23.80
CA GLU A 24 -37.19 -13.96 -22.99
C GLU A 24 -38.41 -13.08 -23.19
N LYS A 25 -38.26 -11.81 -23.59
CA LYS A 25 -39.41 -10.93 -23.90
C LYS A 25 -40.20 -11.35 -25.14
N SER A 26 -39.66 -12.20 -25.99
CA SER A 26 -40.38 -12.66 -27.19
C SER A 26 -41.18 -13.95 -27.02
N LYS A 27 -41.11 -14.58 -25.83
CA LYS A 27 -41.88 -15.83 -25.57
C LYS A 27 -43.12 -15.66 -24.70
N ASN A 28 -43.32 -14.52 -24.06
CA ASN A 28 -44.42 -14.29 -23.12
C ASN A 28 -45.67 -13.58 -23.70
N GLU A 29 -45.79 -13.38 -25.02
CA GLU A 29 -46.96 -12.75 -25.64
C GLU A 29 -48.13 -13.71 -25.91
N GLN A 30 -48.14 -14.91 -25.38
CA GLN A 30 -49.25 -15.86 -25.65
C GLN A 30 -50.01 -16.40 -24.45
N THR A 31 -50.01 -15.72 -23.29
CA THR A 31 -50.87 -16.08 -22.18
C THR A 31 -51.49 -14.85 -21.50
N GLU A 32 -52.22 -14.05 -22.24
CA GLU A 32 -53.13 -13.05 -21.69
C GLU A 32 -54.56 -13.50 -21.81
N LYS A 33 -55.14 -13.86 -20.69
CA LYS A 33 -56.56 -13.59 -20.34
C LYS A 33 -56.90 -14.32 -19.04
N GLU A 34 -56.70 -13.67 -17.88
CA GLU A 34 -57.46 -13.79 -16.63
C GLU A 34 -56.59 -13.23 -15.49
N GLY A 35 -56.82 -11.97 -15.11
CA GLY A 35 -56.11 -11.37 -13.97
C GLY A 35 -56.06 -9.83 -13.84
N GLU A 36 -57.00 -9.11 -14.50
CA GLU A 36 -56.90 -7.63 -14.56
C GLU A 36 -57.10 -6.86 -13.23
N ASN A 37 -57.44 -7.50 -12.12
CA ASN A 37 -57.63 -6.79 -10.84
C ASN A 37 -56.52 -6.92 -9.83
N SER A 38 -55.59 -7.88 -9.96
CA SER A 38 -54.37 -7.98 -9.13
C SER A 38 -53.21 -7.15 -9.69
N GLU A 39 -53.11 -7.07 -11.02
CA GLU A 39 -52.01 -6.32 -11.69
C GLU A 39 -52.09 -4.80 -11.51
N GLN A 40 -53.27 -4.20 -11.24
CA GLN A 40 -53.37 -2.76 -10.98
C GLN A 40 -52.90 -2.35 -9.60
N ASN A 41 -53.01 -3.23 -8.59
CA ASN A 41 -52.44 -2.95 -7.27
C ASN A 41 -50.91 -3.16 -7.26
N GLU A 42 -50.39 -4.19 -7.92
CA GLU A 42 -48.93 -4.40 -8.06
C GLU A 42 -48.27 -3.25 -8.86
N LYS A 43 -48.86 -2.80 -9.95
CA LYS A 43 -48.34 -1.65 -10.76
C LYS A 43 -48.40 -0.30 -10.01
N ASN A 44 -49.29 -0.14 -9.02
CA ASN A 44 -49.34 1.04 -8.18
C ASN A 44 -48.33 0.98 -7.01
N GLU A 45 -48.02 -0.20 -6.48
CA GLU A 45 -46.97 -0.40 -5.48
C GLU A 45 -45.56 -0.25 -6.11
N GLU A 46 -45.31 -0.68 -7.32
CA GLU A 46 -44.07 -0.49 -8.08
C GLU A 46 -43.69 1.00 -8.27
N LYS A 47 -44.70 1.89 -8.36
CA LYS A 47 -44.42 3.35 -8.51
C LYS A 47 -43.97 4.02 -7.21
N THR A 48 -44.17 3.42 -6.04
CA THR A 48 -43.84 3.99 -4.72
C THR A 48 -42.51 3.50 -4.19
N ASN A 49 -41.98 2.42 -4.70
CA ASN A 49 -40.70 1.86 -4.25
C ASN A 49 -39.50 2.46 -5.00
N ALA A 50 -38.40 2.68 -4.27
CA ALA A 50 -37.10 3.09 -4.85
C ALA A 50 -36.24 1.86 -5.20
N ILE A 51 -36.32 0.82 -4.36
CA ILE A 51 -35.56 -0.42 -4.53
C ILE A 51 -36.51 -1.57 -4.19
N THR A 52 -36.53 -2.62 -5.03
CA THR A 52 -37.27 -3.84 -4.83
C THR A 52 -36.37 -5.03 -5.10
N LEU A 53 -36.31 -5.94 -4.14
CA LEU A 53 -35.58 -7.21 -4.22
C LEU A 53 -36.60 -8.35 -4.06
N HIS A 54 -36.53 -9.34 -4.95
CA HIS A 54 -37.37 -10.55 -4.89
C HIS A 54 -36.47 -11.78 -4.94
N ASN A 55 -36.40 -12.53 -3.83
CA ASN A 55 -35.66 -13.77 -3.66
C ASN A 55 -34.22 -13.67 -4.24
N ALA A 56 -33.58 -12.53 -4.03
CA ALA A 56 -32.30 -12.23 -4.64
C ALA A 56 -31.12 -12.81 -3.84
N SER A 57 -30.26 -13.54 -4.52
CA SER A 57 -29.02 -14.09 -3.95
C SER A 57 -27.81 -13.52 -4.68
N PHE A 58 -26.80 -13.14 -3.91
CA PHE A 58 -25.61 -12.48 -4.42
C PHE A 58 -24.33 -13.17 -3.95
N SER A 59 -23.29 -13.15 -4.81
CA SER A 59 -21.96 -13.72 -4.49
C SER A 59 -20.80 -12.88 -5.02
N TRP A 60 -19.65 -13.04 -4.40
CA TRP A 60 -18.37 -12.55 -4.90
C TRP A 60 -17.79 -13.56 -5.89
N GLY A 61 -17.96 -13.31 -7.19
CA GLY A 61 -17.54 -14.26 -8.23
C GLY A 61 -18.21 -15.62 -8.11
N ASP A 62 -17.45 -16.71 -8.23
CA ASP A 62 -17.94 -18.09 -8.15
C ASP A 62 -18.00 -18.68 -6.73
N ALA A 63 -17.76 -17.86 -5.71
CA ALA A 63 -17.79 -18.27 -4.31
C ALA A 63 -19.20 -18.58 -3.81
N THR A 64 -19.29 -19.11 -2.60
CA THR A 64 -20.58 -19.29 -1.88
C THR A 64 -21.33 -17.97 -1.77
N PRO A 65 -22.68 -17.98 -1.83
CA PRO A 65 -23.46 -16.75 -1.70
C PRO A 65 -23.13 -16.01 -0.40
N CYS A 66 -22.92 -14.70 -0.51
CA CYS A 66 -22.75 -13.82 0.66
C CYS A 66 -24.07 -13.25 1.17
N LEU A 67 -25.11 -13.27 0.32
CA LEU A 67 -26.51 -12.96 0.65
C LEU A 67 -27.40 -13.99 -0.05
N GLU A 68 -28.37 -14.52 0.68
CA GLU A 68 -29.26 -15.59 0.20
C GLU A 68 -30.72 -15.19 0.41
N ASP A 69 -31.55 -15.39 -0.64
CA ASP A 69 -32.99 -15.27 -0.59
C ASP A 69 -33.47 -13.94 0.02
N VAL A 70 -32.87 -12.83 -0.41
CA VAL A 70 -33.22 -11.49 0.08
C VAL A 70 -34.43 -10.97 -0.66
N SER A 71 -35.52 -10.74 0.09
CA SER A 71 -36.76 -10.11 -0.40
C SER A 71 -37.03 -8.88 0.43
N LEU A 72 -37.04 -7.68 -0.21
CA LEU A 72 -37.11 -6.40 0.49
C LEU A 72 -37.68 -5.31 -0.41
N HIS A 73 -38.52 -4.44 0.16
CA HIS A 73 -39.09 -3.28 -0.50
C HIS A 73 -38.69 -2.00 0.24
N ILE A 74 -38.00 -1.11 -0.44
CA ILE A 74 -37.56 0.18 0.10
C ILE A 74 -38.35 1.29 -0.58
N LYS A 75 -39.12 2.04 0.21
CA LYS A 75 -39.96 3.14 -0.26
C LYS A 75 -39.10 4.36 -0.67
N LYS A 76 -39.59 5.14 -1.62
CA LYS A 76 -38.98 6.43 -1.96
C LYS A 76 -38.99 7.36 -0.74
N ASP A 77 -37.96 8.19 -0.65
CA ASP A 77 -37.76 9.24 0.35
C ASP A 77 -37.65 8.73 1.82
N SER A 78 -37.56 7.41 2.04
CA SER A 78 -37.42 6.80 3.36
C SER A 78 -35.98 6.71 3.83
N LEU A 79 -35.80 6.63 5.15
CA LEU A 79 -34.55 6.30 5.83
C LEU A 79 -34.60 4.85 6.29
N VAL A 80 -33.87 3.97 5.65
CA VAL A 80 -33.77 2.55 5.97
C VAL A 80 -32.46 2.29 6.66
N VAL A 81 -32.50 1.61 7.80
CA VAL A 81 -31.28 1.25 8.53
C VAL A 81 -31.13 -0.27 8.55
N VAL A 82 -29.96 -0.73 8.09
CA VAL A 82 -29.58 -2.14 8.05
C VAL A 82 -28.65 -2.44 9.21
N ILE A 83 -29.07 -3.33 10.09
CA ILE A 83 -28.31 -3.77 11.27
C ILE A 83 -28.02 -5.27 11.19
N GLY A 84 -27.11 -5.74 12.03
CA GLY A 84 -26.72 -7.15 12.12
C GLY A 84 -25.30 -7.31 12.60
N ASP A 85 -24.89 -8.53 12.92
CA ASP A 85 -23.57 -8.85 13.45
C ASP A 85 -22.44 -8.52 12.47
N THR A 86 -21.23 -8.40 12.98
CA THR A 86 -20.06 -8.19 12.11
C THR A 86 -19.88 -9.41 11.21
N GLY A 87 -19.76 -9.17 9.89
CA GLY A 87 -19.63 -10.26 8.91
C GLY A 87 -20.94 -10.84 8.38
N CYS A 88 -22.13 -10.39 8.81
CA CYS A 88 -23.42 -10.87 8.32
C CYS A 88 -23.79 -10.42 6.89
N GLY A 89 -22.95 -9.57 6.25
CA GLY A 89 -23.15 -9.14 4.86
C GLY A 89 -23.70 -7.72 4.67
N LYS A 90 -23.67 -6.81 5.67
CA LYS A 90 -24.18 -5.42 5.55
C LYS A 90 -23.56 -4.65 4.39
N SER A 91 -22.23 -4.59 4.31
CA SER A 91 -21.53 -3.91 3.22
C SER A 91 -21.77 -4.62 1.88
N SER A 92 -21.84 -5.96 1.86
CA SER A 92 -22.17 -6.73 0.67
C SER A 92 -23.59 -6.41 0.17
N PHE A 93 -24.53 -6.15 1.09
CA PHE A 93 -25.89 -5.71 0.73
C PHE A 93 -25.86 -4.37 0.00
N LEU A 94 -25.14 -3.35 0.51
CA LEU A 94 -25.01 -2.06 -0.19
C LEU A 94 -24.32 -2.20 -1.54
N LEU A 95 -23.26 -3.01 -1.62
CA LEU A 95 -22.53 -3.24 -2.86
C LEU A 95 -23.34 -4.04 -3.88
N SER A 96 -24.25 -4.93 -3.44
CA SER A 96 -25.20 -5.61 -4.33
C SER A 96 -26.18 -4.63 -4.97
N LEU A 97 -26.62 -3.62 -4.20
CA LEU A 97 -27.48 -2.54 -4.72
C LEU A 97 -26.75 -1.64 -5.74
N VAL A 98 -25.43 -1.50 -5.62
CA VAL A 98 -24.60 -0.79 -6.63
C VAL A 98 -24.43 -1.63 -7.90
N GLY A 99 -24.50 -2.96 -7.80
CA GLY A 99 -24.26 -3.92 -8.88
C GLY A 99 -22.81 -4.40 -8.95
N MET A 100 -22.09 -4.36 -7.82
CA MET A 100 -20.71 -4.85 -7.72
C MET A 100 -20.63 -6.36 -7.47
N LEU A 101 -21.73 -6.99 -7.04
CA LEU A 101 -21.80 -8.41 -6.81
C LEU A 101 -22.55 -9.11 -7.92
N SER A 102 -22.15 -10.36 -8.22
CA SER A 102 -22.85 -11.20 -9.17
C SER A 102 -24.18 -11.69 -8.58
N ARG A 103 -25.29 -11.37 -9.25
CA ARG A 103 -26.61 -11.91 -8.88
C ARG A 103 -26.71 -13.35 -9.39
N ARG A 104 -27.02 -14.28 -8.50
CA ARG A 104 -27.20 -15.70 -8.78
C ARG A 104 -28.63 -16.04 -9.09
N GLU A 105 -29.56 -15.52 -8.27
CA GLU A 105 -30.98 -15.80 -8.33
C GLU A 105 -31.82 -14.55 -8.03
N GLY A 106 -33.09 -14.56 -8.36
CA GLY A 106 -34.03 -13.50 -8.07
C GLY A 106 -33.92 -12.27 -8.95
N SER A 107 -34.56 -11.17 -8.54
CA SER A 107 -34.55 -9.89 -9.24
C SER A 107 -34.20 -8.74 -8.32
N LEU A 108 -33.57 -7.71 -8.89
CA LEU A 108 -33.29 -6.42 -8.26
C LEU A 108 -33.74 -5.32 -9.21
N GLU A 109 -34.72 -4.57 -8.76
CA GLU A 109 -35.20 -3.38 -9.46
C GLU A 109 -34.87 -2.12 -8.65
N ARG A 110 -34.39 -1.11 -9.31
CA ARG A 110 -34.05 0.19 -8.71
C ARG A 110 -34.50 1.34 -9.58
N SER A 111 -35.12 2.34 -8.97
CA SER A 111 -35.65 3.52 -9.65
C SER A 111 -34.90 4.76 -9.20
N GLY A 112 -33.84 5.15 -9.91
CA GLY A 112 -33.09 6.37 -9.64
C GLY A 112 -31.58 6.21 -9.70
N THR A 113 -30.89 7.34 -9.50
CA THR A 113 -29.41 7.43 -9.47
C THR A 113 -28.90 7.15 -8.06
N LEU A 114 -27.69 6.58 -7.98
CA LEU A 114 -27.07 6.17 -6.73
C LEU A 114 -25.96 7.13 -6.31
N ALA A 115 -25.76 7.28 -5.00
CA ALA A 115 -24.55 7.80 -4.37
C ALA A 115 -24.12 6.82 -3.27
N LEU A 116 -22.82 6.66 -3.07
CA LEU A 116 -22.27 5.73 -2.09
C LEU A 116 -21.23 6.43 -1.20
N SER A 117 -21.37 6.26 0.12
CA SER A 117 -20.32 6.52 1.10
C SER A 117 -19.85 5.18 1.65
N GLU A 118 -18.66 4.77 1.29
CA GLU A 118 -18.04 3.52 1.74
C GLU A 118 -17.55 3.64 3.19
N GLN A 119 -17.45 2.52 3.92
CA GLN A 119 -16.93 2.47 5.29
C GLN A 119 -15.50 3.03 5.36
N GLN A 120 -14.64 2.63 4.40
CA GLN A 120 -13.36 3.27 4.16
C GLN A 120 -13.52 4.29 3.05
N ALA A 121 -13.65 5.56 3.41
CA ALA A 121 -13.91 6.62 2.46
C ALA A 121 -12.84 6.71 1.37
N TRP A 122 -13.23 6.50 0.13
CA TRP A 122 -12.37 6.67 -1.03
C TRP A 122 -12.14 8.15 -1.35
N ILE A 123 -10.86 8.54 -1.44
CA ILE A 123 -10.42 9.91 -1.73
C ILE A 123 -9.54 9.91 -2.97
N VAL A 124 -9.87 10.77 -3.90
CA VAL A 124 -9.09 11.00 -5.14
C VAL A 124 -7.95 11.98 -4.85
N ASN A 125 -6.79 11.75 -5.46
CA ASN A 125 -5.69 12.71 -5.44
C ASN A 125 -6.07 13.94 -6.28
N ASP A 126 -6.71 14.89 -5.63
CA ASP A 126 -7.26 16.11 -6.23
C ASP A 126 -7.59 17.11 -5.11
N THR A 127 -8.11 18.29 -5.44
CA THR A 127 -8.52 19.28 -4.42
C THR A 127 -9.70 18.80 -3.58
N VAL A 128 -9.89 19.40 -2.40
CA VAL A 128 -11.09 19.16 -1.56
C VAL A 128 -12.35 19.39 -2.37
N ARG A 129 -12.42 20.51 -3.11
CA ARG A 129 -13.55 20.85 -3.99
C ARG A 129 -13.83 19.74 -4.99
N ASN A 130 -12.85 19.32 -5.76
CA ASN A 130 -13.01 18.29 -6.78
C ASN A 130 -13.42 16.93 -6.21
N ASN A 131 -12.96 16.59 -5.01
CA ASN A 131 -13.37 15.39 -4.30
C ASN A 131 -14.87 15.41 -3.92
N ILE A 132 -15.43 16.57 -3.59
CA ILE A 132 -16.86 16.74 -3.30
C ILE A 132 -17.68 16.75 -4.57
N LEU A 133 -17.26 17.51 -5.58
CA LEU A 133 -17.98 17.67 -6.85
C LEU A 133 -18.04 16.39 -7.67
N LEU A 134 -16.98 15.60 -7.66
CA LEU A 134 -16.79 14.41 -8.50
C LEU A 134 -17.25 14.60 -9.96
N GLY A 135 -16.86 15.75 -10.55
CA GLY A 135 -17.23 16.11 -11.92
C GLY A 135 -18.63 16.71 -12.09
N SER A 136 -19.32 17.06 -11.00
CA SER A 136 -20.55 17.87 -11.07
C SER A 136 -20.23 19.36 -11.19
N ALA A 137 -21.18 20.15 -11.70
CA ALA A 137 -21.04 21.61 -11.79
C ALA A 137 -20.90 22.22 -10.38
N TYR A 138 -20.02 23.21 -10.25
CA TYR A 138 -19.86 23.94 -9.00
C TYR A 138 -20.98 24.98 -8.80
N ASP A 139 -21.62 24.90 -7.64
CA ASP A 139 -22.57 25.90 -7.12
C ASP A 139 -22.11 26.29 -5.72
N GLU A 140 -21.68 27.53 -5.55
CA GLU A 140 -21.14 28.03 -4.28
C GLU A 140 -22.15 27.93 -3.14
N THR A 141 -23.40 28.24 -3.40
CA THR A 141 -24.46 28.23 -2.36
C THR A 141 -24.70 26.82 -1.84
N ARG A 142 -24.82 25.87 -2.75
CA ARG A 142 -24.97 24.43 -2.44
C ARG A 142 -23.74 23.89 -1.76
N PHE A 143 -22.56 24.23 -2.25
CA PHE A 143 -21.28 23.78 -1.67
C PHE A 143 -21.15 24.24 -0.22
N ARG A 144 -21.37 25.50 0.08
CA ARG A 144 -21.30 26.03 1.46
C ARG A 144 -22.31 25.38 2.38
N ARG A 145 -23.56 25.18 1.93
CA ARG A 145 -24.58 24.47 2.69
C ARG A 145 -24.17 23.04 3.02
N VAL A 146 -23.62 22.30 2.05
CA VAL A 146 -23.12 20.93 2.24
C VAL A 146 -21.94 20.90 3.22
N ILE A 147 -21.00 21.84 3.11
CA ILE A 147 -19.87 21.96 4.04
C ILE A 147 -20.34 22.17 5.47
N ALA A 148 -21.31 23.03 5.68
CA ALA A 148 -21.89 23.29 7.02
C ALA A 148 -22.60 22.05 7.56
N ALA A 149 -23.48 21.41 6.78
CA ALA A 149 -24.21 20.21 7.17
C ALA A 149 -23.29 19.03 7.50
N CYS A 150 -22.15 18.91 6.80
CA CYS A 150 -21.15 17.87 7.05
C CYS A 150 -20.08 18.26 8.07
N GLN A 151 -20.22 19.37 8.78
CA GLN A 151 -19.29 19.85 9.84
C GLN A 151 -17.84 19.97 9.33
N MET A 152 -17.65 20.40 8.08
CA MET A 152 -16.33 20.48 7.44
C MET A 152 -15.70 21.88 7.46
N GLU A 153 -16.36 22.90 8.00
CA GLU A 153 -15.83 24.27 8.04
C GLU A 153 -14.48 24.40 8.75
N ARG A 154 -14.32 23.67 9.85
CA ARG A 154 -13.06 23.59 10.59
C ARG A 154 -12.00 22.85 9.80
N ASP A 155 -12.38 21.77 9.13
CA ASP A 155 -11.46 20.96 8.32
C ASP A 155 -10.93 21.78 7.14
N LEU A 156 -11.76 22.52 6.44
CA LEU A 156 -11.33 23.40 5.36
C LEU A 156 -10.32 24.44 5.83
N ARG A 157 -10.51 25.03 7.02
CA ARG A 157 -9.53 25.97 7.59
C ARG A 157 -8.19 25.32 7.90
N ILE A 158 -8.22 24.08 8.42
CA ILE A 158 -6.99 23.32 8.73
C ILE A 158 -6.26 22.89 7.46
N LEU A 159 -6.99 22.50 6.42
CA LEU A 159 -6.43 22.05 5.15
C LEU A 159 -5.93 23.17 4.24
N GLY A 160 -6.28 24.44 4.53
CA GLY A 160 -5.87 25.58 3.72
C GLY A 160 -6.89 26.02 2.68
N GLY A 161 -8.14 25.58 2.77
CA GLY A 161 -9.25 25.98 1.89
C GLY A 161 -9.78 24.87 0.99
N GLU A 162 -10.74 25.24 0.14
CA GLU A 162 -11.39 24.28 -0.75
C GLU A 162 -10.54 23.86 -1.96
N GLU A 163 -9.54 24.67 -2.33
CA GLU A 163 -8.55 24.36 -3.39
C GLU A 163 -7.33 23.60 -2.87
N ALA A 164 -7.27 23.30 -1.56
CA ALA A 164 -6.18 22.52 -0.98
C ALA A 164 -6.15 21.11 -1.60
N GLU A 165 -4.98 20.69 -2.04
CA GLU A 165 -4.76 19.35 -2.59
C GLU A 165 -4.76 18.30 -1.48
N ILE A 166 -5.50 17.23 -1.70
CA ILE A 166 -5.47 16.03 -0.88
C ILE A 166 -4.55 15.03 -1.57
N GLY A 167 -3.51 14.60 -0.87
CA GLY A 167 -2.55 13.63 -1.41
C GLY A 167 -3.17 12.25 -1.68
N ALA A 168 -2.40 11.39 -2.34
CA ALA A 168 -2.83 10.04 -2.68
C ALA A 168 -3.37 9.29 -1.45
N HIS A 169 -4.54 8.66 -1.59
CA HIS A 169 -5.28 7.99 -0.52
C HIS A 169 -5.61 8.88 0.70
N GLY A 170 -5.57 10.21 0.54
CA GLY A 170 -5.86 11.13 1.64
C GLY A 170 -4.85 11.10 2.77
N ILE A 171 -3.56 11.00 2.47
CA ILE A 171 -2.48 10.89 3.47
C ILE A 171 -2.50 12.06 4.47
N ASN A 172 -2.90 13.24 4.01
CA ASN A 172 -2.94 14.46 4.81
C ASN A 172 -4.30 14.71 5.51
N VAL A 173 -5.22 13.74 5.48
CA VAL A 173 -6.56 13.83 6.10
C VAL A 173 -6.79 12.68 7.06
N SER A 174 -7.34 12.99 8.25
CA SER A 174 -7.69 11.98 9.25
C SER A 174 -8.88 11.12 8.81
N GLY A 175 -9.06 9.94 9.43
CA GLY A 175 -10.19 9.05 9.15
C GLY A 175 -11.55 9.74 9.25
N GLY A 176 -11.77 10.54 10.28
CA GLY A 176 -12.99 11.31 10.45
C GLY A 176 -13.19 12.41 9.40
N GLN A 177 -12.12 13.05 8.94
CA GLN A 177 -12.17 14.01 7.83
C GLN A 177 -12.51 13.32 6.50
N LYS A 178 -11.94 12.14 6.24
CA LYS A 178 -12.29 11.33 5.05
C LYS A 178 -13.77 10.95 5.04
N ALA A 179 -14.30 10.50 6.18
CA ALA A 179 -15.72 10.15 6.30
C ALA A 179 -16.63 11.35 6.03
N ARG A 180 -16.33 12.53 6.63
CA ARG A 180 -17.08 13.77 6.37
C ARG A 180 -17.00 14.21 4.90
N LEU A 181 -15.84 14.07 4.26
CA LEU A 181 -15.67 14.38 2.85
C LEU A 181 -16.49 13.46 1.94
N SER A 182 -16.56 12.16 2.28
CA SER A 182 -17.39 11.18 1.57
C SER A 182 -18.88 11.49 1.73
N LEU A 183 -19.33 11.86 2.92
CA LEU A 183 -20.69 12.33 3.17
C LEU A 183 -21.00 13.62 2.41
N ALA A 184 -20.08 14.59 2.38
CA ALA A 184 -20.26 15.83 1.61
C ALA A 184 -20.42 15.55 0.11
N ARG A 185 -19.70 14.57 -0.43
CA ARG A 185 -19.87 14.09 -1.81
C ARG A 185 -21.28 13.54 -2.04
N CYS A 186 -21.82 12.73 -1.11
CA CYS A 186 -23.19 12.22 -1.18
C CYS A 186 -24.21 13.37 -1.15
N CYS A 187 -24.06 14.34 -0.25
CA CYS A 187 -24.95 15.49 -0.15
C CYS A 187 -24.92 16.38 -1.39
N TYR A 188 -23.71 16.59 -1.94
CA TYR A 188 -23.56 17.40 -3.13
C TYR A 188 -24.06 16.72 -4.41
N SER A 189 -24.09 15.40 -4.45
CA SER A 189 -24.62 14.66 -5.60
C SER A 189 -26.14 14.91 -5.78
N GLU A 190 -26.66 14.69 -6.99
CA GLU A 190 -28.10 14.74 -7.29
C GLU A 190 -28.77 13.36 -7.24
N ALA A 191 -28.11 12.41 -6.62
CA ALA A 191 -28.61 11.05 -6.50
C ALA A 191 -29.89 11.00 -5.69
N SER A 192 -30.89 10.26 -6.20
CA SER A 192 -32.17 10.03 -5.52
C SER A 192 -32.07 8.94 -4.45
N ILE A 193 -31.09 8.05 -4.56
CA ILE A 193 -30.82 6.97 -3.59
C ILE A 193 -29.39 7.15 -3.05
N VAL A 194 -29.27 7.21 -1.74
CA VAL A 194 -27.99 7.40 -1.03
C VAL A 194 -27.70 6.17 -0.17
N LEU A 195 -26.60 5.50 -0.44
CA LEU A 195 -26.12 4.34 0.28
C LEU A 195 -24.98 4.76 1.24
N LEU A 196 -25.13 4.45 2.51
CA LEU A 196 -24.20 4.89 3.57
C LEU A 196 -23.71 3.67 4.35
N ASP A 197 -22.44 3.30 4.19
CA ASP A 197 -21.84 2.17 4.89
C ASP A 197 -21.10 2.64 6.14
N ASP A 198 -21.76 2.49 7.29
CA ASP A 198 -21.30 2.87 8.63
C ASP A 198 -20.63 4.28 8.69
N PRO A 199 -21.31 5.33 8.19
CA PRO A 199 -20.72 6.65 7.95
C PRO A 199 -20.29 7.39 9.21
N LEU A 200 -20.69 6.92 10.37
CA LEU A 200 -20.44 7.56 11.67
C LEU A 200 -19.38 6.83 12.51
N ALA A 201 -18.84 5.69 12.04
CA ALA A 201 -17.89 4.90 12.81
C ALA A 201 -16.54 5.59 13.06
N ALA A 202 -16.10 6.45 12.14
CA ALA A 202 -14.79 7.11 12.21
C ALA A 202 -14.83 8.50 12.87
N VAL A 203 -16.00 8.93 13.39
CA VAL A 203 -16.18 10.28 14.00
C VAL A 203 -16.52 10.18 15.47
N ASP A 204 -16.17 11.20 16.24
CA ASP A 204 -16.53 11.26 17.66
C ASP A 204 -18.06 11.38 17.86
N ALA A 205 -18.55 10.95 19.03
CA ALA A 205 -19.98 10.85 19.31
C ALA A 205 -20.72 12.21 19.14
N ARG A 206 -20.09 13.34 19.46
CA ARG A 206 -20.72 14.66 19.34
C ARG A 206 -20.85 15.10 17.88
N VAL A 207 -19.80 14.89 17.10
CA VAL A 207 -19.84 15.17 15.65
C VAL A 207 -20.77 14.17 14.96
N GLY A 208 -20.74 12.89 15.33
CA GLY A 208 -21.63 11.86 14.80
C GLY A 208 -23.10 12.20 14.99
N HIS A 209 -23.50 12.69 16.19
CA HIS A 209 -24.85 13.15 16.46
C HIS A 209 -25.27 14.31 15.54
N ARG A 210 -24.41 15.31 15.35
CA ARG A 210 -24.70 16.43 14.43
C ARG A 210 -24.78 15.97 12.97
N LEU A 211 -23.87 15.14 12.51
CA LEU A 211 -23.90 14.57 11.16
C LEU A 211 -25.18 13.79 10.89
N PHE A 212 -25.66 13.02 11.90
CA PHE A 212 -26.91 12.30 11.76
C PHE A 212 -28.10 13.25 11.56
N HIS A 213 -28.24 14.26 12.41
CA HIS A 213 -29.38 15.17 12.38
C HIS A 213 -29.29 16.23 11.26
N GLU A 214 -28.13 16.85 11.05
CA GLU A 214 -28.00 17.96 10.10
C GLU A 214 -27.74 17.46 8.67
N CYS A 215 -26.98 16.36 8.50
CA CYS A 215 -26.65 15.82 7.19
C CYS A 215 -27.63 14.71 6.78
N ILE A 216 -27.71 13.58 7.54
CA ILE A 216 -28.50 12.41 7.12
C ILE A 216 -30.01 12.68 7.21
N CYS A 217 -30.50 13.24 8.30
CA CYS A 217 -31.91 13.58 8.49
C CYS A 217 -32.28 14.98 7.96
N GLY A 218 -31.28 15.86 7.75
CA GLY A 218 -31.44 17.23 7.27
C GLY A 218 -31.22 17.37 5.75
N GLU A 219 -29.98 17.55 5.29
CA GLU A 219 -29.64 17.85 3.89
C GLU A 219 -30.05 16.72 2.91
N LEU A 220 -29.98 15.45 3.38
CA LEU A 220 -30.42 14.29 2.59
C LEU A 220 -31.92 13.98 2.72
N LYS A 221 -32.69 14.75 3.48
CA LYS A 221 -34.14 14.59 3.59
C LYS A 221 -34.82 14.74 2.22
N GLY A 222 -35.81 13.87 1.92
CA GLY A 222 -36.44 13.84 0.61
C GLY A 222 -35.70 13.00 -0.42
N ARG A 223 -34.69 12.23 0.00
CA ARG A 223 -34.05 11.18 -0.80
C ARG A 223 -34.17 9.85 -0.09
N THR A 224 -34.15 8.78 -0.85
CA THR A 224 -34.08 7.43 -0.27
C THR A 224 -32.68 7.18 0.30
N ARG A 225 -32.60 6.87 1.61
CA ARG A 225 -31.33 6.67 2.32
C ARG A 225 -31.29 5.26 2.90
N VAL A 226 -30.27 4.51 2.52
CA VAL A 226 -30.02 3.16 3.06
C VAL A 226 -28.71 3.20 3.81
N MET A 227 -28.78 3.08 5.13
CA MET A 227 -27.62 3.21 6.00
C MET A 227 -27.35 1.90 6.74
N THR A 228 -26.14 1.39 6.67
CA THR A 228 -25.69 0.36 7.62
C THR A 228 -25.09 1.04 8.84
N THR A 229 -25.31 0.51 10.02
CA THR A 229 -24.69 1.01 11.23
C THR A 229 -24.67 -0.02 12.35
N ASN A 230 -23.70 0.13 13.25
CA ASN A 230 -23.64 -0.57 14.53
C ASN A 230 -24.14 0.31 15.69
N ALA A 231 -24.49 1.59 15.44
CA ALA A 231 -24.96 2.55 16.42
C ALA A 231 -26.48 2.49 16.55
N LEU A 232 -26.96 1.64 17.47
CA LEU A 232 -28.39 1.33 17.68
C LEU A 232 -29.23 2.53 18.18
N GLN A 233 -28.60 3.57 18.72
CA GLN A 233 -29.25 4.76 19.22
C GLN A 233 -30.03 5.56 18.15
N TYR A 234 -29.74 5.34 16.88
CA TYR A 234 -30.40 6.04 15.75
C TYR A 234 -31.62 5.30 15.20
N LEU A 235 -31.90 4.08 15.65
CA LEU A 235 -33.00 3.26 15.14
C LEU A 235 -34.38 3.90 15.31
N ALA A 236 -34.57 4.69 16.38
CA ALA A 236 -35.84 5.34 16.65
C ALA A 236 -36.20 6.45 15.61
N TYR A 237 -35.25 6.90 14.83
CA TYR A 237 -35.43 7.94 13.81
C TYR A 237 -35.63 7.39 12.39
N CYS A 238 -35.63 6.08 12.23
CA CYS A 238 -35.69 5.42 10.92
C CYS A 238 -37.10 5.03 10.54
N ASP A 239 -37.42 5.11 9.26
CA ASP A 239 -38.70 4.70 8.71
C ASP A 239 -38.80 3.18 8.59
N GLN A 240 -37.68 2.49 8.36
CA GLN A 240 -37.63 1.03 8.19
C GLN A 240 -36.30 0.49 8.76
N ILE A 241 -36.39 -0.63 9.49
CA ILE A 241 -35.25 -1.34 10.05
C ILE A 241 -35.19 -2.72 9.39
N VAL A 242 -34.01 -3.07 8.87
CA VAL A 242 -33.72 -4.38 8.27
C VAL A 242 -32.63 -5.05 9.11
N LEU A 243 -32.95 -6.22 9.66
CA LEU A 243 -31.96 -7.03 10.38
C LEU A 243 -31.45 -8.14 9.46
N LEU A 244 -30.12 -8.11 9.21
CA LEU A 244 -29.42 -9.18 8.51
C LEU A 244 -28.83 -10.16 9.52
N LYS A 245 -29.17 -11.43 9.39
CA LYS A 245 -28.64 -12.53 10.18
C LYS A 245 -28.45 -13.76 9.29
N ASP A 246 -27.30 -14.43 9.44
CA ASP A 246 -27.01 -15.67 8.68
C ASP A 246 -27.18 -15.48 7.16
N ARG A 247 -26.75 -14.32 6.62
CA ARG A 247 -26.80 -13.94 5.19
C ARG A 247 -28.23 -13.70 4.64
N ARG A 248 -29.25 -13.67 5.49
CA ARG A 248 -30.65 -13.46 5.13
C ARG A 248 -31.27 -12.30 5.87
N VAL A 249 -32.38 -11.79 5.37
CA VAL A 249 -33.21 -10.81 6.10
C VAL A 249 -34.01 -11.55 7.16
N ALA A 250 -33.64 -11.31 8.45
CA ALA A 250 -34.31 -11.89 9.60
C ALA A 250 -35.49 -11.05 10.10
N PHE A 251 -35.47 -9.76 9.85
CA PHE A 251 -36.52 -8.82 10.20
C PHE A 251 -36.58 -7.67 9.21
N ASP A 252 -37.78 -7.23 8.87
CA ASP A 252 -38.09 -6.03 8.08
C ASP A 252 -39.35 -5.37 8.66
N GLY A 253 -39.25 -4.11 9.07
CA GLY A 253 -40.37 -3.37 9.64
C GLY A 253 -39.97 -2.03 10.29
N ASP A 254 -40.95 -1.36 10.89
CA ASP A 254 -40.74 -0.13 11.61
C ASP A 254 -40.15 -0.34 13.03
N TYR A 255 -39.74 0.73 13.69
CA TYR A 255 -39.18 0.68 15.03
C TYR A 255 -40.15 0.07 16.06
N ALA A 256 -41.45 0.39 15.94
CA ALA A 256 -42.47 -0.15 16.86
C ALA A 256 -42.71 -1.65 16.67
N ALA A 257 -42.59 -2.18 15.46
CA ALA A 257 -42.60 -3.61 15.19
C ALA A 257 -41.30 -4.27 15.68
N PHE A 258 -40.16 -3.62 15.50
CA PHE A 258 -38.86 -4.14 15.94
C PHE A 258 -38.79 -4.33 17.46
N THR A 259 -39.26 -3.36 18.24
CA THR A 259 -39.31 -3.43 19.71
C THR A 259 -40.28 -4.50 20.26
N ARG A 260 -41.22 -4.99 19.44
CA ARG A 260 -42.13 -6.11 19.76
C ARG A 260 -41.64 -7.44 19.22
N SER A 261 -40.59 -7.46 18.44
CA SER A 261 -40.03 -8.67 17.85
C SER A 261 -39.18 -9.46 18.84
N PRO A 262 -38.89 -10.76 18.58
CA PRO A 262 -37.93 -11.53 19.36
C PRO A 262 -36.52 -10.92 19.43
N PHE A 263 -36.24 -9.97 18.55
CA PHE A 263 -34.94 -9.28 18.43
C PHE A 263 -34.88 -8.00 19.27
N ALA A 264 -35.93 -7.63 20.00
CA ALA A 264 -35.95 -6.44 20.89
C ALA A 264 -34.81 -6.41 21.90
N GLY A 265 -34.33 -7.60 22.34
CA GLY A 265 -33.16 -7.73 23.23
C GLY A 265 -31.86 -7.13 22.69
N ILE A 266 -31.74 -6.90 21.39
CA ILE A 266 -30.60 -6.21 20.78
C ILE A 266 -30.57 -4.73 21.21
N VAL A 267 -31.74 -4.10 21.38
CA VAL A 267 -31.86 -2.69 21.80
C VAL A 267 -31.88 -2.58 23.33
N SER A 268 -32.47 -3.53 24.06
CA SER A 268 -32.51 -3.50 25.55
C SER A 268 -31.13 -3.66 26.19
N ALA A 269 -30.14 -4.18 25.46
CA ALA A 269 -28.75 -4.18 25.90
C ALA A 269 -28.11 -2.77 25.88
N CYS A 270 -28.80 -1.76 25.33
CA CYS A 270 -28.32 -0.37 25.18
C CYS A 270 -29.17 0.68 25.90
N GLY A 271 -29.92 0.32 26.99
CA GLY A 271 -30.59 1.25 27.89
C GLY A 271 -31.91 1.83 27.37
N GLU A 272 -33.00 1.52 28.08
CA GLU A 272 -34.32 2.15 27.94
C GLU A 272 -34.30 3.63 28.35
N ASP A 273 -35.17 4.40 27.70
CA ASP A 273 -35.71 5.74 27.99
C ASP A 273 -35.01 6.94 27.34
N ARG A 274 -35.57 7.34 26.20
CA ARG A 274 -35.98 8.73 25.96
C ARG A 274 -37.17 8.78 25.00
N ASN A 275 -38.28 9.25 25.57
CA ASN A 275 -39.51 9.60 24.83
C ASN A 275 -39.21 10.80 23.89
N PRO A 276 -39.51 10.77 22.58
CA PRO A 276 -39.11 11.80 21.62
C PRO A 276 -39.89 13.14 21.69
N SER A 277 -40.64 13.40 22.75
CA SER A 277 -41.57 14.53 22.79
C SER A 277 -41.19 15.72 23.70
N GLN A 278 -39.95 15.82 24.17
CA GLN A 278 -39.54 16.97 25.00
C GLN A 278 -38.09 17.41 24.75
N ASP A 279 -37.78 17.88 23.57
CA ASP A 279 -36.63 18.78 23.39
C ASP A 279 -37.06 20.02 22.59
N ASN A 280 -37.52 21.03 23.34
CA ASN A 280 -37.65 22.38 22.84
C ASN A 280 -36.26 23.07 22.93
N PRO A 281 -35.73 23.63 21.87
CA PRO A 281 -34.46 24.34 21.92
C PRO A 281 -34.68 25.77 22.46
N SER A 282 -34.47 25.96 23.76
CA SER A 282 -34.32 27.30 24.33
C SER A 282 -33.34 27.25 25.51
N SER A 283 -32.11 27.58 25.22
CA SER A 283 -31.27 28.45 26.06
C SER A 283 -29.96 28.73 25.35
N GLN A 284 -29.81 29.97 24.99
CA GLN A 284 -28.59 30.67 24.67
C GLN A 284 -27.61 30.49 25.85
N ASP A 285 -26.49 29.89 25.63
CA ASP A 285 -25.30 30.16 26.43
C ASP A 285 -24.19 30.64 25.53
N HIS A 286 -24.14 31.95 25.43
CA HIS A 286 -22.94 32.69 25.06
C HIS A 286 -21.96 32.58 26.22
N GLU A 287 -20.95 31.74 26.11
CA GLU A 287 -19.72 31.95 26.88
C GLU A 287 -18.68 32.64 25.98
N ASP A 288 -18.57 33.92 26.18
CA ASP A 288 -17.46 34.77 25.75
C ASP A 288 -16.17 34.25 26.40
N VAL A 289 -15.27 33.69 25.57
CA VAL A 289 -13.87 33.49 25.96
C VAL A 289 -13.11 34.74 25.54
N PRO A 290 -12.40 35.44 26.46
CA PRO A 290 -11.74 36.66 26.14
C PRO A 290 -10.63 36.50 25.12
N SER A 291 -10.69 37.33 24.09
CA SER A 291 -9.63 37.52 23.10
C SER A 291 -8.38 38.05 23.79
N SER A 292 -7.43 37.18 24.08
CA SER A 292 -6.07 37.61 24.39
C SER A 292 -5.29 37.81 23.09
N GLN A 293 -4.89 39.04 22.94
CA GLN A 293 -3.95 39.65 22.00
C GLN A 293 -2.94 38.66 21.41
N TYR A 294 -3.04 38.41 20.09
CA TYR A 294 -1.88 38.05 19.27
C TYR A 294 -1.46 39.26 18.48
N ASN A 295 -0.32 39.81 18.91
CA ASN A 295 0.40 40.83 18.16
C ASN A 295 0.80 40.28 16.80
N ASN A 296 0.49 41.06 15.78
CA ASN A 296 1.07 40.92 14.46
C ASN A 296 2.59 41.16 14.51
N PRO A 297 3.43 40.32 14.04
CA PRO A 297 4.72 40.68 13.50
C PRO A 297 4.62 40.77 11.98
N SER A 298 5.12 41.92 11.50
CA SER A 298 5.40 42.30 10.12
C SER A 298 6.07 41.22 9.31
N GLN A 299 5.60 41.15 8.07
CA GLN A 299 6.30 40.78 6.84
C GLN A 299 7.76 40.29 7.01
N ASP A 300 7.95 38.99 6.86
CA ASP A 300 9.10 38.39 6.24
C ASP A 300 8.62 37.25 5.35
N HIS A 301 8.90 37.40 4.06
CA HIS A 301 8.75 36.35 3.07
C HIS A 301 9.80 35.28 3.37
N GLU A 302 9.40 34.22 4.05
CA GLU A 302 10.17 32.98 4.07
C GLU A 302 9.30 31.84 3.54
N ASP A 303 9.93 31.11 2.66
CA ASP A 303 9.43 29.96 1.91
C ASP A 303 8.66 28.98 2.79
N HIS A 304 7.36 28.84 2.53
CA HIS A 304 6.61 27.68 2.99
C HIS A 304 7.11 26.44 2.24
N GLU A 305 8.16 25.82 2.75
CA GLU A 305 8.49 24.45 2.42
C GLU A 305 7.30 23.57 2.79
N ASN A 306 6.72 22.98 1.78
CA ASN A 306 5.69 21.96 1.89
C ASN A 306 6.22 20.84 2.81
N THR A 307 5.72 20.76 4.03
CA THR A 307 5.92 19.62 4.94
C THR A 307 5.17 18.39 4.40
N THR A 308 5.71 17.79 3.35
CA THR A 308 5.31 16.46 2.93
C THR A 308 5.87 15.45 3.92
N LEU A 309 5.01 14.67 4.58
CA LEU A 309 5.38 13.62 5.53
C LEU A 309 6.28 12.53 4.91
N THR A 310 6.21 12.35 3.61
CA THR A 310 7.08 11.45 2.86
C THR A 310 8.24 12.24 2.29
N THR A 311 9.47 11.88 2.65
CA THR A 311 10.66 12.41 1.99
C THR A 311 10.52 12.22 0.48
N ALA A 312 10.63 13.33 -0.28
CA ALA A 312 10.76 13.22 -1.73
C ALA A 312 11.98 12.32 -2.02
N GLU A 313 11.85 11.41 -2.98
CA GLU A 313 13.03 10.65 -3.43
C GLU A 313 14.11 11.67 -3.78
N GLU A 314 15.24 11.61 -3.09
CA GLU A 314 16.40 12.45 -3.43
C GLU A 314 16.73 12.17 -4.90
N LYS A 315 16.54 13.18 -5.71
CA LYS A 315 16.94 13.15 -7.11
C LYS A 315 18.46 13.13 -7.11
N ALA A 316 19.07 12.01 -7.40
CA ALA A 316 20.49 11.95 -7.69
C ALA A 316 20.76 12.89 -8.88
N THR A 317 21.15 14.11 -8.58
CA THR A 317 21.54 15.13 -9.57
C THR A 317 23.05 15.08 -9.68
N GLY A 318 23.58 14.41 -10.70
CA GLY A 318 25.03 14.36 -10.92
C GLY A 318 25.43 13.22 -11.83
N SER A 319 26.69 13.27 -12.32
CA SER A 319 27.32 12.14 -12.98
C SER A 319 27.52 11.01 -11.98
N ILE A 320 27.19 9.78 -12.39
CA ILE A 320 27.32 8.59 -11.57
C ILE A 320 28.74 8.45 -11.03
N SER A 321 28.88 8.32 -9.72
CA SER A 321 30.19 8.21 -9.06
C SER A 321 30.85 6.87 -9.42
N PHE A 322 32.10 6.94 -9.82
CA PHE A 322 32.95 5.74 -10.06
C PHE A 322 32.97 4.82 -8.82
N SER A 323 32.69 5.35 -7.63
CA SER A 323 32.60 4.56 -6.39
C SER A 323 31.49 3.52 -6.42
N VAL A 324 30.38 3.76 -7.12
CA VAL A 324 29.27 2.82 -7.28
C VAL A 324 29.73 1.61 -8.12
N LEU A 325 30.44 1.86 -9.22
CA LEU A 325 30.99 0.81 -10.07
C LEU A 325 32.04 -0.05 -9.32
N THR A 326 32.92 0.56 -8.54
CA THR A 326 33.91 -0.18 -7.75
C THR A 326 33.27 -0.99 -6.63
N SER A 327 32.21 -0.49 -6.02
CA SER A 327 31.39 -1.23 -5.04
C SER A 327 30.77 -2.47 -5.67
N TYR A 328 30.14 -2.32 -6.85
CA TYR A 328 29.57 -3.46 -7.57
C TYR A 328 30.64 -4.48 -7.95
N ALA A 329 31.78 -4.05 -8.50
CA ALA A 329 32.89 -4.94 -8.84
C ALA A 329 33.43 -5.70 -7.61
N SER A 330 33.41 -5.09 -6.44
CA SER A 330 33.77 -5.74 -5.17
C SER A 330 32.74 -6.80 -4.76
N ALA A 331 31.45 -6.49 -4.85
CA ALA A 331 30.35 -7.41 -4.59
C ALA A 331 30.30 -8.57 -5.60
N PHE A 332 30.57 -8.28 -6.86
CA PHE A 332 30.70 -9.28 -7.93
C PHE A 332 31.87 -10.24 -7.67
N GLY A 333 32.94 -9.74 -7.07
CA GLY A 333 34.19 -10.46 -6.75
C GLY A 333 35.33 -10.02 -7.68
N LYS A 334 36.36 -9.39 -7.09
CA LYS A 334 37.49 -8.81 -7.87
C LYS A 334 38.16 -9.80 -8.81
N GLY A 335 38.35 -11.06 -8.36
CA GLY A 335 38.92 -12.12 -9.21
C GLY A 335 38.02 -12.54 -10.37
N LEU A 336 36.70 -12.60 -10.12
CA LEU A 336 35.73 -12.93 -11.17
C LEU A 336 35.63 -11.80 -12.19
N THR A 337 35.62 -10.54 -11.76
CA THR A 337 35.62 -9.36 -12.64
C THR A 337 36.84 -9.37 -13.56
N SER A 338 38.05 -9.57 -12.99
CA SER A 338 39.29 -9.68 -13.77
C SER A 338 39.26 -10.87 -14.75
N GLY A 339 38.74 -12.00 -14.30
CA GLY A 339 38.57 -13.19 -15.14
C GLY A 339 37.62 -12.99 -16.33
N VAL A 340 36.47 -12.29 -16.07
CA VAL A 340 35.52 -11.94 -17.15
C VAL A 340 36.17 -11.01 -18.18
N ILE A 341 36.88 -9.97 -17.72
CA ILE A 341 37.57 -9.01 -18.60
C ILE A 341 38.65 -9.74 -19.41
N ALA A 342 39.45 -10.61 -18.79
CA ALA A 342 40.47 -11.39 -19.49
C ALA A 342 39.87 -12.31 -20.56
N MET A 343 38.80 -13.05 -20.21
CA MET A 343 38.11 -13.91 -21.17
C MET A 343 37.44 -13.12 -22.31
N LEU A 344 36.94 -11.93 -22.02
CA LEU A 344 36.39 -11.03 -23.02
C LEU A 344 37.45 -10.57 -24.03
N LEU A 345 38.61 -10.12 -23.53
CA LEU A 345 39.74 -9.73 -24.39
C LEU A 345 40.21 -10.92 -25.25
N LEU A 346 40.37 -12.12 -24.65
CA LEU A 346 40.74 -13.31 -25.37
C LEU A 346 39.71 -13.69 -26.43
N THR A 347 38.42 -13.54 -26.14
CA THR A 347 37.35 -13.78 -27.12
C THR A 347 37.49 -12.85 -28.32
N VAL A 348 37.65 -11.53 -28.11
CA VAL A 348 37.75 -10.55 -29.19
C VAL A 348 39.04 -10.75 -29.98
N VAL A 349 40.18 -10.97 -29.31
CA VAL A 349 41.45 -11.24 -29.96
C VAL A 349 41.36 -12.50 -30.83
N SER A 350 40.71 -13.55 -30.34
CA SER A 350 40.50 -14.79 -31.10
C SER A 350 39.58 -14.60 -32.31
N MET A 351 38.50 -13.79 -32.17
CA MET A 351 37.63 -13.40 -33.29
C MET A 351 38.39 -12.63 -34.37
N THR A 352 39.18 -11.64 -33.98
CA THR A 352 40.02 -10.85 -34.89
C THR A 352 41.08 -11.70 -35.55
N ALA A 353 41.73 -12.61 -34.80
CA ALA A 353 42.68 -13.56 -35.34
C ALA A 353 42.05 -14.49 -36.39
N SER A 354 40.80 -14.95 -36.15
CA SER A 354 40.03 -15.74 -37.12
C SER A 354 39.78 -14.98 -38.42
N GLN A 355 39.41 -13.69 -38.32
CA GLN A 355 39.18 -12.82 -39.48
C GLN A 355 40.45 -12.60 -40.30
N LEU A 356 41.58 -12.32 -39.63
CA LEU A 356 42.88 -12.15 -40.30
C LEU A 356 43.41 -13.46 -40.88
N TRP A 357 43.15 -14.59 -40.20
CA TRP A 357 43.49 -15.91 -40.69
C TRP A 357 42.77 -16.23 -42.01
N VAL A 358 41.47 -15.92 -42.07
CA VAL A 358 40.69 -16.11 -43.32
C VAL A 358 41.21 -15.17 -44.40
N SER A 359 41.60 -13.93 -44.08
CA SER A 359 42.19 -13.00 -45.03
C SER A 359 43.52 -13.55 -45.59
N GLY A 360 44.37 -14.13 -44.71
CA GLY A 360 45.60 -14.82 -45.15
C GLY A 360 45.30 -16.03 -46.04
N TRP A 361 44.29 -16.81 -45.72
CA TRP A 361 43.85 -17.95 -46.51
C TRP A 361 43.37 -17.54 -47.90
N THR A 362 42.46 -16.58 -47.98
CA THR A 362 41.90 -16.08 -49.25
C THR A 362 42.93 -15.32 -50.09
N GLY A 363 44.04 -14.84 -49.52
CA GLY A 363 45.13 -14.18 -50.20
C GLY A 363 46.24 -15.14 -50.72
N ASP A 364 46.17 -16.45 -50.38
CA ASP A 364 47.17 -17.45 -50.84
C ASP A 364 46.91 -17.81 -52.28
N PRO A 365 47.93 -17.75 -53.14
CA PRO A 365 47.84 -18.13 -54.56
C PRO A 365 47.35 -19.57 -54.79
N CYS A 366 47.53 -20.44 -53.85
CA CYS A 366 47.04 -21.83 -53.87
C CYS A 366 45.51 -21.97 -53.93
N MET A 367 44.75 -20.95 -53.72
CA MET A 367 43.28 -20.99 -53.83
C MET A 367 42.80 -21.17 -55.29
N GLU A 368 43.63 -20.77 -56.27
CA GLU A 368 43.27 -20.84 -57.66
C GLU A 368 43.93 -22.03 -58.40
N MET A 369 44.76 -22.85 -57.70
CA MET A 369 45.48 -23.97 -58.29
C MET A 369 45.10 -25.34 -57.64
N GLU A 370 44.78 -26.30 -58.41
CA GLU A 370 44.50 -27.72 -58.02
C GLU A 370 45.78 -28.58 -58.01
N THR A 371 46.73 -28.32 -57.10
CA THR A 371 47.92 -29.14 -56.92
C THR A 371 47.90 -29.79 -55.54
N GLU A 372 48.62 -30.95 -55.39
CA GLU A 372 48.67 -31.61 -54.06
C GLU A 372 49.28 -30.75 -52.96
N GLU A 373 50.27 -29.90 -53.28
CA GLU A 373 50.82 -28.90 -52.34
C GLU A 373 49.78 -27.88 -51.91
N CYS A 374 48.90 -27.42 -52.79
CA CYS A 374 47.86 -26.49 -52.55
C CYS A 374 46.72 -27.12 -51.70
N ALA A 375 46.42 -28.39 -51.92
CA ALA A 375 45.48 -29.12 -51.05
C ALA A 375 46.00 -29.22 -49.60
N SER A 376 47.31 -29.45 -49.41
CA SER A 376 47.90 -29.44 -48.04
C SER A 376 47.82 -28.11 -47.36
N ARG A 377 48.04 -26.99 -48.06
CA ARG A 377 47.90 -25.64 -47.53
C ARG A 377 46.46 -25.27 -47.19
N THR A 378 45.53 -25.67 -48.06
CA THR A 378 44.09 -25.44 -47.76
C THR A 378 43.67 -26.21 -46.51
N ASN A 379 44.13 -27.41 -46.27
CA ASN A 379 43.88 -28.15 -45.03
C ASN A 379 44.52 -27.49 -43.83
N TYR A 380 45.74 -26.94 -43.95
CA TYR A 380 46.37 -26.18 -42.88
C TYR A 380 45.54 -24.97 -42.47
N TYR A 381 45.08 -24.13 -43.40
CA TYR A 381 44.23 -22.98 -43.12
C TYR A 381 42.88 -23.39 -42.54
N SER A 382 42.24 -24.43 -43.08
CA SER A 382 40.98 -24.99 -42.59
C SER A 382 41.09 -25.44 -41.14
N VAL A 383 42.11 -26.26 -40.82
CA VAL A 383 42.34 -26.74 -39.47
C VAL A 383 42.62 -25.57 -38.51
N GLY A 384 43.47 -24.62 -38.94
CA GLY A 384 43.75 -23.40 -38.16
C GLY A 384 42.51 -22.58 -37.84
N PHE A 385 41.64 -22.38 -38.84
CA PHE A 385 40.37 -21.71 -38.67
C PHE A 385 39.45 -22.41 -37.65
N PHE A 386 39.30 -23.74 -37.77
CA PHE A 386 38.52 -24.52 -36.82
C PHE A 386 39.07 -24.47 -35.41
N VAL A 387 40.40 -24.52 -35.24
CA VAL A 387 41.06 -24.44 -33.93
C VAL A 387 40.80 -23.03 -33.28
N ILE A 388 41.01 -21.95 -34.04
CA ILE A 388 40.78 -20.58 -33.53
C ILE A 388 39.30 -20.39 -33.14
N THR A 389 38.39 -20.86 -34.01
CA THR A 389 36.94 -20.78 -33.74
C THR A 389 36.54 -21.57 -32.49
N ALA A 390 37.11 -22.78 -32.32
CA ALA A 390 36.88 -23.61 -31.14
C ALA A 390 37.36 -22.89 -29.85
N PHE A 391 38.54 -22.26 -29.87
CA PHE A 391 39.02 -21.45 -28.76
C PHE A 391 38.09 -20.26 -28.47
N THR A 392 37.59 -19.56 -29.48
CA THR A 392 36.61 -18.49 -29.34
C THR A 392 35.36 -18.97 -28.59
N GLY A 393 34.88 -20.17 -28.99
CA GLY A 393 33.75 -20.81 -28.31
C GLY A 393 34.04 -21.10 -26.82
N VAL A 394 35.21 -21.69 -26.54
CA VAL A 394 35.61 -22.00 -25.15
C VAL A 394 35.74 -20.74 -24.31
N PHE A 395 36.40 -19.68 -24.81
CA PHE A 395 36.54 -18.42 -24.09
C PHE A 395 35.18 -17.76 -23.82
N THR A 396 34.28 -17.83 -24.79
CA THR A 396 32.91 -17.34 -24.64
C THR A 396 32.16 -18.09 -23.54
N VAL A 397 32.18 -19.42 -23.55
CA VAL A 397 31.51 -20.25 -22.52
C VAL A 397 32.09 -19.98 -21.14
N VAL A 398 33.43 -19.95 -20.98
CA VAL A 398 34.08 -19.68 -19.71
C VAL A 398 33.70 -18.29 -19.21
N ARG A 399 33.71 -17.29 -20.10
CA ARG A 399 33.26 -15.91 -19.76
C ARG A 399 31.83 -15.91 -19.21
N LEU A 400 30.88 -16.57 -19.89
CA LEU A 400 29.48 -16.63 -19.47
C LEU A 400 29.31 -17.30 -18.12
N VAL A 401 30.06 -18.38 -17.85
CA VAL A 401 30.04 -19.07 -16.53
C VAL A 401 30.59 -18.15 -15.42
N LEU A 402 31.71 -17.45 -15.67
CA LEU A 402 32.27 -16.50 -14.69
C LEU A 402 31.31 -15.34 -14.43
N GLN A 403 30.66 -14.82 -15.49
CA GLN A 403 29.65 -13.78 -15.41
C GLN A 403 28.46 -14.23 -14.55
N ALA A 404 27.94 -15.43 -14.80
CA ALA A 404 26.82 -15.98 -14.03
C ALA A 404 27.15 -16.12 -12.53
N ARG A 405 28.35 -16.63 -12.21
CA ARG A 405 28.81 -16.72 -10.81
C ARG A 405 28.95 -15.36 -10.14
N GLY A 406 29.54 -14.40 -10.83
CA GLY A 406 29.72 -13.05 -10.29
C GLY A 406 28.38 -12.34 -10.04
N ARG A 407 27.41 -12.51 -10.95
CA ARG A 407 26.06 -11.99 -10.79
C ARG A 407 25.39 -12.53 -9.52
N VAL A 408 25.44 -13.84 -9.29
CA VAL A 408 24.89 -14.47 -8.09
C VAL A 408 25.58 -13.95 -6.83
N ASN A 409 26.91 -13.73 -6.87
CA ASN A 409 27.61 -13.16 -5.71
C ASN A 409 27.15 -11.74 -5.39
N ALA A 410 27.08 -10.87 -6.39
CA ALA A 410 26.61 -9.49 -6.24
C ALA A 410 25.17 -9.46 -5.70
N SER A 411 24.28 -10.28 -6.28
CA SER A 411 22.89 -10.43 -5.83
C SER A 411 22.82 -10.77 -4.33
N ARG A 412 23.56 -11.78 -3.91
CA ARG A 412 23.58 -12.21 -2.48
C ARG A 412 24.07 -11.13 -1.54
N VAL A 413 25.08 -10.36 -1.94
CA VAL A 413 25.63 -9.28 -1.12
C VAL A 413 24.60 -8.17 -0.95
N TYR A 414 24.07 -7.64 -2.05
CA TYR A 414 23.10 -6.54 -2.00
C TYR A 414 21.78 -6.92 -1.36
N HIS A 415 21.27 -8.12 -1.66
CA HIS A 415 20.02 -8.59 -1.05
C HIS A 415 20.16 -8.79 0.47
N ARG A 416 21.28 -9.36 0.91
CA ARG A 416 21.54 -9.52 2.34
C ARG A 416 21.67 -8.18 3.04
N GLU A 417 22.48 -7.27 2.50
CA GLU A 417 22.68 -5.91 3.01
C GLU A 417 21.34 -5.17 3.12
N LEU A 418 20.52 -5.21 2.06
CA LEU A 418 19.20 -4.60 2.06
C LEU A 418 18.28 -5.22 3.13
N THR A 419 18.28 -6.55 3.26
CA THR A 419 17.44 -7.26 4.24
C THR A 419 17.87 -6.92 5.67
N GLU A 420 19.16 -6.96 5.97
CA GLU A 420 19.70 -6.67 7.31
C GLU A 420 19.37 -5.24 7.75
N HIS A 421 19.54 -4.25 6.86
CA HIS A 421 19.24 -2.85 7.17
C HIS A 421 17.74 -2.61 7.33
N VAL A 422 16.89 -3.16 6.44
CA VAL A 422 15.44 -2.96 6.53
C VAL A 422 14.85 -3.65 7.76
N VAL A 423 15.26 -4.88 8.05
CA VAL A 423 14.75 -5.61 9.23
C VAL A 423 15.24 -4.99 10.54
N GLY A 424 16.45 -4.44 10.54
CA GLY A 424 17.03 -3.74 11.70
C GLY A 424 16.58 -2.29 11.87
N ALA A 425 15.83 -1.73 10.92
CA ALA A 425 15.44 -0.32 10.95
C ALA A 425 14.38 -0.02 12.03
N PRO A 426 14.39 1.18 12.63
CA PRO A 426 13.39 1.61 13.59
C PRO A 426 12.03 1.83 12.93
N VAL A 427 10.95 1.78 13.73
CA VAL A 427 9.57 1.98 13.22
C VAL A 427 9.42 3.33 12.51
N SER A 428 10.09 4.37 12.98
CA SER A 428 10.10 5.70 12.34
C SER A 428 10.58 5.69 10.88
N PHE A 429 11.41 4.72 10.50
CA PHE A 429 11.83 4.51 9.11
C PHE A 429 10.65 4.06 8.23
N PHE A 430 9.79 3.16 8.74
CA PHE A 430 8.62 2.66 8.01
C PHE A 430 7.52 3.70 7.89
N ASP A 431 7.40 4.61 8.86
CA ASP A 431 6.46 5.75 8.79
C ASP A 431 6.77 6.70 7.63
N VAL A 432 8.07 6.86 7.29
CA VAL A 432 8.53 7.74 6.20
C VAL A 432 8.55 7.03 4.86
N ASN A 433 8.80 5.71 4.89
CA ASN A 433 8.94 4.89 3.70
C ASN A 433 7.73 3.97 3.51
N PRO A 434 6.79 4.31 2.63
CA PRO A 434 5.64 3.46 2.33
C PRO A 434 6.08 2.05 1.90
N VAL A 435 5.30 1.03 2.26
CA VAL A 435 5.57 -0.38 1.92
C VAL A 435 5.86 -0.57 0.43
N GLY A 436 5.13 0.14 -0.45
CA GLY A 436 5.36 0.11 -1.89
C GLY A 436 6.78 0.56 -2.30
N ARG A 437 7.37 1.54 -1.60
CA ARG A 437 8.76 1.97 -1.85
C ARG A 437 9.74 0.88 -1.46
N ILE A 438 9.56 0.28 -0.29
CA ILE A 438 10.39 -0.83 0.20
C ILE A 438 10.32 -2.02 -0.76
N THR A 439 9.10 -2.43 -1.12
CA THR A 439 8.86 -3.54 -2.06
C THR A 439 9.50 -3.28 -3.42
N ASN A 440 9.47 -2.04 -3.93
CA ASN A 440 10.13 -1.69 -5.18
C ASN A 440 11.65 -1.82 -5.09
N ARG A 441 12.29 -1.56 -3.94
CA ARG A 441 13.73 -1.82 -3.76
C ARG A 441 14.06 -3.31 -3.83
N PHE A 442 13.26 -4.15 -3.16
CA PHE A 442 13.46 -5.61 -3.17
C PHE A 442 13.12 -6.26 -4.52
N ASN A 443 12.18 -5.72 -5.27
CA ASN A 443 11.72 -6.30 -6.52
C ASN A 443 12.44 -5.68 -7.72
N ARG A 444 12.12 -4.42 -8.04
CA ARG A 444 12.58 -3.77 -9.27
C ARG A 444 14.07 -3.41 -9.25
N ASP A 445 14.53 -2.75 -8.19
CA ASP A 445 15.94 -2.33 -8.14
C ASP A 445 16.87 -3.53 -8.00
N MET A 446 16.48 -4.55 -7.23
CA MET A 446 17.23 -5.82 -7.17
C MET A 446 17.22 -6.56 -8.51
N TYR A 447 16.10 -6.60 -9.25
CA TYR A 447 16.08 -7.18 -10.59
C TYR A 447 17.07 -6.48 -11.54
N VAL A 448 17.14 -5.16 -11.49
CA VAL A 448 18.12 -4.39 -12.28
C VAL A 448 19.55 -4.74 -11.88
N ILE A 449 19.85 -4.86 -10.58
CA ILE A 449 21.18 -5.24 -10.08
C ILE A 449 21.55 -6.66 -10.48
N ASP A 450 20.60 -7.58 -10.48
CA ASP A 450 20.81 -9.00 -10.72
C ASP A 450 20.93 -9.33 -12.21
N PHE A 451 20.16 -8.63 -13.06
CA PHE A 451 20.01 -8.98 -14.47
C PHE A 451 20.42 -7.86 -15.42
N ASP A 452 19.74 -6.70 -15.35
CA ASP A 452 19.88 -5.67 -16.39
C ASP A 452 21.25 -4.99 -16.37
N PHE A 453 21.73 -4.59 -15.20
CA PHE A 453 23.02 -3.91 -15.10
C PHE A 453 24.19 -4.78 -15.56
N PRO A 454 24.41 -6.00 -15.03
CA PRO A 454 25.53 -6.80 -15.46
C PRO A 454 25.43 -7.23 -16.93
N TYR A 455 24.22 -7.43 -17.45
CA TYR A 455 24.03 -7.72 -18.87
C TYR A 455 24.46 -6.55 -19.74
N ASN A 456 23.94 -5.36 -19.49
CA ASN A 456 24.23 -4.18 -20.30
C ASN A 456 25.69 -3.71 -20.13
N PHE A 457 26.22 -3.71 -18.90
CA PHE A 457 27.59 -3.30 -18.63
C PHE A 457 28.65 -4.19 -19.29
N PHE A 458 28.53 -5.50 -19.14
CA PHE A 458 29.49 -6.41 -19.79
C PHE A 458 29.32 -6.48 -21.32
N ASN A 459 28.09 -6.26 -21.81
CA ASN A 459 27.85 -6.11 -23.24
C ASN A 459 28.48 -4.82 -23.77
N PHE A 460 28.28 -3.69 -23.08
CA PHE A 460 28.96 -2.43 -23.38
C PHE A 460 30.47 -2.61 -23.46
N LEU A 461 31.08 -3.24 -22.45
CA LEU A 461 32.53 -3.47 -22.44
C LEU A 461 32.98 -4.37 -23.60
N GLY A 462 32.19 -5.41 -23.94
CA GLY A 462 32.46 -6.30 -25.03
C GLY A 462 32.42 -5.60 -26.39
N VAL A 463 31.38 -4.83 -26.64
CA VAL A 463 31.20 -4.08 -27.88
C VAL A 463 32.28 -2.99 -28.01
N LEU A 464 32.61 -2.31 -26.89
CA LEU A 464 33.69 -1.30 -26.89
C LEU A 464 35.04 -1.91 -27.30
N VAL A 465 35.41 -3.08 -26.75
CA VAL A 465 36.65 -3.78 -27.13
C VAL A 465 36.58 -4.20 -28.59
N MET A 466 35.42 -4.62 -29.10
CA MET A 466 35.21 -5.01 -30.49
C MET A 466 35.40 -3.79 -31.43
N VAL A 467 34.83 -2.62 -31.09
CA VAL A 467 35.05 -1.36 -31.82
C VAL A 467 36.53 -1.02 -31.92
N VAL A 468 37.26 -1.12 -30.80
CA VAL A 468 38.71 -0.88 -30.80
C VAL A 468 39.44 -1.87 -31.69
N SER A 469 39.09 -3.13 -31.65
CA SER A 469 39.68 -4.18 -32.48
C SER A 469 39.44 -3.95 -33.97
N ASP A 470 38.19 -3.63 -34.35
CA ASP A 470 37.85 -3.31 -35.75
C ASP A 470 38.63 -2.09 -36.28
N CYS A 471 38.74 -1.04 -35.44
CA CYS A 471 39.57 0.14 -35.76
C CYS A 471 41.06 -0.26 -35.96
N CYS A 472 41.60 -1.12 -35.08
CA CYS A 472 42.97 -1.61 -35.23
C CYS A 472 43.18 -2.41 -36.52
N VAL A 473 42.24 -3.27 -36.94
CA VAL A 473 42.31 -3.98 -38.20
C VAL A 473 42.31 -3.03 -39.40
N ILE A 474 41.42 -2.03 -39.41
CA ILE A 474 41.32 -1.04 -40.48
C ILE A 474 42.61 -0.21 -40.57
N ILE A 475 43.14 0.26 -39.45
CA ILE A 475 44.37 1.06 -39.40
C ILE A 475 45.59 0.21 -39.80
N GLY A 476 45.65 -1.05 -39.37
CA GLY A 476 46.74 -1.98 -39.76
C GLY A 476 46.81 -2.25 -41.24
N ILE A 477 45.66 -2.33 -41.91
CA ILE A 477 45.58 -2.56 -43.37
C ILE A 477 45.74 -1.23 -44.14
N ALA A 478 45.10 -0.18 -43.70
CA ALA A 478 45.12 1.14 -44.37
C ALA A 478 45.48 2.27 -43.34
N PRO A 479 46.75 2.50 -43.03
CA PRO A 479 47.18 3.46 -42.00
C PRO A 479 46.65 4.90 -42.16
N VAL A 480 46.40 5.33 -43.39
CA VAL A 480 45.80 6.64 -43.71
C VAL A 480 44.41 6.79 -43.10
N MET A 481 43.68 5.72 -42.89
CA MET A 481 42.37 5.72 -42.25
C MET A 481 42.42 6.17 -40.78
N SER A 482 43.57 6.16 -40.12
CA SER A 482 43.72 6.63 -38.74
C SER A 482 43.22 8.07 -38.57
N VAL A 483 43.49 8.96 -39.54
CA VAL A 483 43.02 10.34 -39.52
C VAL A 483 41.49 10.44 -39.60
N VAL A 484 40.89 9.65 -40.53
CA VAL A 484 39.44 9.61 -40.68
C VAL A 484 38.77 9.09 -39.42
N ILE A 485 39.30 8.00 -38.85
CA ILE A 485 38.75 7.39 -37.62
C ILE A 485 38.83 8.38 -36.43
N VAL A 486 39.96 9.04 -36.22
CA VAL A 486 40.13 10.02 -35.12
C VAL A 486 39.15 11.17 -35.27
N VAL A 487 38.99 11.76 -36.46
CA VAL A 487 38.05 12.85 -36.70
C VAL A 487 36.61 12.38 -36.48
N THR A 488 36.27 11.20 -36.97
CA THR A 488 34.90 10.63 -36.83
C THR A 488 34.57 10.29 -35.38
N VAL A 489 35.53 9.71 -34.63
CA VAL A 489 35.37 9.43 -33.19
C VAL A 489 35.22 10.72 -32.38
N ALA A 490 35.99 11.76 -32.69
CA ALA A 490 35.89 13.06 -32.04
C ALA A 490 34.48 13.70 -32.29
N ALA A 491 34.01 13.65 -33.53
CA ALA A 491 32.66 14.12 -33.88
C ALA A 491 31.57 13.30 -33.17
N TRP A 492 31.76 11.98 -33.10
CA TRP A 492 30.84 11.10 -32.39
C TRP A 492 30.79 11.40 -30.88
N LEU A 493 31.93 11.57 -30.21
CA LEU A 493 31.99 11.94 -28.79
C LEU A 493 31.30 13.28 -28.53
N TRP A 494 31.45 14.23 -29.42
CA TRP A 494 30.74 15.51 -29.31
C TRP A 494 29.23 15.36 -29.42
N VAL A 495 28.72 14.60 -30.40
CA VAL A 495 27.30 14.29 -30.57
C VAL A 495 26.78 13.51 -29.37
N HIS A 496 27.57 12.55 -28.85
CA HIS A 496 27.22 11.78 -27.65
C HIS A 496 27.04 12.69 -26.42
N GLY A 497 27.94 13.64 -26.19
CA GLY A 497 27.84 14.61 -25.11
C GLY A 497 26.62 15.54 -25.19
N LEU A 498 26.14 15.83 -26.40
CA LEU A 498 24.87 16.56 -26.58
C LEU A 498 23.66 15.65 -26.28
N PHE A 499 23.69 14.41 -26.74
CA PHE A 499 22.62 13.43 -26.56
C PHE A 499 22.39 13.10 -25.09
N THR A 500 23.44 12.79 -24.34
CA THR A 500 23.33 12.35 -22.93
C THR A 500 22.67 13.39 -22.05
N ARG A 501 22.99 14.69 -22.26
CA ARG A 501 22.37 15.80 -21.51
C ARG A 501 20.86 15.88 -21.76
N GLY A 502 20.42 15.82 -23.01
CA GLY A 502 19.01 15.94 -23.36
C GLY A 502 18.22 14.68 -23.00
N ASN A 503 18.80 13.50 -23.23
CA ASN A 503 18.12 12.23 -23.00
C ASN A 503 17.82 11.99 -21.52
N ALA A 504 18.70 12.42 -20.61
CA ALA A 504 18.49 12.32 -19.17
C ALA A 504 17.22 13.09 -18.73
N ASP A 505 16.97 14.26 -19.29
CA ASP A 505 15.77 15.07 -18.98
C ASP A 505 14.50 14.43 -19.52
N TYR A 506 14.51 13.89 -20.75
CA TYR A 506 13.38 13.17 -21.32
C TYR A 506 13.01 11.94 -20.49
N GLN A 507 13.99 11.17 -20.05
CA GLN A 507 13.75 9.99 -19.21
C GLN A 507 13.20 10.35 -17.82
N ARG A 508 13.62 11.49 -17.24
CA ARG A 508 13.05 11.98 -15.98
C ARG A 508 11.58 12.35 -16.15
N ILE A 509 11.23 13.05 -17.23
CA ILE A 509 9.84 13.43 -17.54
C ILE A 509 9.01 12.17 -17.77
N GLU A 510 9.51 11.21 -18.54
CA GLU A 510 8.84 9.92 -18.77
C GLU A 510 8.58 9.17 -17.47
N GLY A 511 9.57 9.11 -16.58
CA GLY A 511 9.43 8.47 -15.27
C GLY A 511 8.37 9.14 -14.38
N LEU A 512 8.30 10.47 -14.38
CA LEU A 512 7.30 11.23 -13.63
C LEU A 512 5.88 11.00 -14.17
N GLU A 513 5.68 11.10 -15.49
CA GLU A 513 4.35 10.89 -16.10
C GLU A 513 3.89 9.44 -15.97
N ARG A 514 4.80 8.48 -16.07
CA ARG A 514 4.49 7.06 -15.82
C ARG A 514 4.07 6.82 -14.38
N SER A 515 4.74 7.44 -13.40
CA SER A 515 4.37 7.32 -11.99
C SER A 515 2.99 7.92 -11.71
N ARG A 516 2.66 9.07 -12.32
CA ARG A 516 1.33 9.68 -12.23
C ARG A 516 0.24 8.76 -12.79
N LEU A 517 0.48 8.17 -13.97
CA LEU A 517 -0.45 7.22 -14.59
C LEU A 517 -0.76 6.04 -13.67
N PHE A 518 0.26 5.44 -13.05
CA PHE A 518 0.06 4.31 -12.14
C PHE A 518 -0.66 4.71 -10.85
N ASN A 519 -0.39 5.89 -10.30
CA ASN A 519 -1.09 6.40 -9.12
C ASN A 519 -2.58 6.67 -9.44
N ASP A 520 -2.89 7.25 -10.59
CA ASP A 520 -4.27 7.43 -11.04
C ASP A 520 -4.97 6.09 -11.24
N PHE A 521 -4.30 5.11 -11.84
CA PHE A 521 -4.83 3.76 -12.02
C PHE A 521 -5.14 3.07 -10.68
N GLN A 522 -4.23 3.14 -9.73
CA GLN A 522 -4.43 2.56 -8.39
C GLN A 522 -5.59 3.25 -7.65
N SER A 523 -5.71 4.57 -7.79
CA SER A 523 -6.82 5.34 -7.22
C SER A 523 -8.17 4.93 -7.82
N VAL A 524 -8.23 4.70 -9.13
CA VAL A 524 -9.45 4.22 -9.83
C VAL A 524 -9.84 2.82 -9.37
N LEU A 525 -8.88 1.90 -9.25
CA LEU A 525 -9.14 0.54 -8.75
C LEU A 525 -9.70 0.55 -7.33
N ALA A 526 -9.14 1.37 -6.45
CA ALA A 526 -9.61 1.50 -5.08
C ALA A 526 -11.02 2.10 -4.98
N GLY A 527 -11.42 2.93 -5.94
CA GLY A 527 -12.71 3.63 -5.94
C GLY A 527 -13.76 3.05 -6.88
N MET A 528 -13.59 1.83 -7.38
CA MET A 528 -14.47 1.25 -8.40
C MET A 528 -15.94 1.24 -7.99
N ALA A 529 -16.25 0.90 -6.73
CA ALA A 529 -17.61 0.88 -6.20
C ALA A 529 -18.23 2.29 -6.20
N SER A 530 -17.49 3.30 -5.71
CA SER A 530 -17.91 4.69 -5.75
C SER A 530 -18.09 5.20 -7.18
N ILE A 531 -17.12 4.97 -8.08
CA ILE A 531 -17.19 5.40 -9.50
C ILE A 531 -18.43 4.83 -10.18
N THR A 532 -18.75 3.55 -9.92
CA THR A 532 -19.92 2.87 -10.47
C THR A 532 -21.20 3.44 -9.88
N ALA A 533 -21.27 3.64 -8.56
CA ALA A 533 -22.45 4.20 -7.89
C ALA A 533 -22.79 5.60 -8.41
N TYR A 534 -21.80 6.47 -8.54
CA TYR A 534 -22.00 7.82 -9.06
C TYR A 534 -22.16 7.91 -10.59
N GLY A 535 -22.01 6.79 -11.33
CA GLY A 535 -22.12 6.77 -12.79
C GLY A 535 -21.04 7.60 -13.50
N ARG A 536 -19.85 7.74 -12.90
CA ARG A 536 -18.77 8.60 -13.40
C ARG A 536 -17.68 7.86 -14.17
N ARG A 537 -17.98 6.68 -14.70
CA ARG A 537 -17.02 5.86 -15.46
C ARG A 537 -16.33 6.62 -16.58
N GLU A 538 -17.08 7.33 -17.41
CA GLU A 538 -16.54 8.08 -18.56
C GLU A 538 -15.57 9.20 -18.13
N LEU A 539 -15.86 9.88 -17.00
CA LEU A 539 -14.97 10.90 -16.45
C LEU A 539 -13.58 10.33 -16.15
N PHE A 540 -13.55 9.16 -15.47
CA PHE A 540 -12.30 8.52 -15.08
C PHE A 540 -11.59 7.85 -16.25
N VAL A 541 -12.32 7.28 -17.22
CA VAL A 541 -11.74 6.79 -18.49
C VAL A 541 -11.05 7.94 -19.21
N GLY A 542 -11.72 9.07 -19.40
CA GLY A 542 -11.11 10.23 -20.06
C GLY A 542 -9.95 10.87 -19.26
N ARG A 543 -9.92 10.73 -17.92
CA ARG A 543 -8.75 11.11 -17.09
C ARG A 543 -7.58 10.17 -17.35
N MET A 544 -7.82 8.86 -17.39
CA MET A 544 -6.80 7.85 -17.66
C MET A 544 -6.24 7.96 -19.08
N GLU A 545 -7.08 8.19 -20.09
CA GLU A 545 -6.64 8.41 -21.48
C GLU A 545 -5.70 9.61 -21.58
N ARG A 546 -6.05 10.73 -20.96
CA ARG A 546 -5.19 11.93 -20.94
C ARG A 546 -3.87 11.69 -20.20
N ALA A 547 -3.87 10.91 -19.11
CA ALA A 547 -2.64 10.55 -18.41
C ALA A 547 -1.76 9.62 -19.26
N LEU A 548 -2.39 8.67 -19.97
CA LEU A 548 -1.71 7.76 -20.90
C LEU A 548 -1.11 8.51 -22.08
N ASP A 549 -1.85 9.47 -22.67
CA ASP A 549 -1.35 10.29 -23.78
C ASP A 549 -0.13 11.10 -23.37
N ARG A 550 -0.14 11.72 -22.18
CA ARG A 550 1.03 12.44 -21.64
C ARG A 550 2.23 11.53 -21.46
N SER A 551 2.01 10.35 -20.91
CA SER A 551 3.07 9.33 -20.72
C SER A 551 3.63 8.87 -22.07
N ASN A 552 2.75 8.62 -23.07
CA ASN A 552 3.14 8.21 -24.41
C ASN A 552 3.92 9.31 -25.16
N VAL A 553 3.52 10.57 -25.01
CA VAL A 553 4.25 11.73 -25.59
C VAL A 553 5.65 11.81 -25.01
N ALA A 554 5.80 11.66 -23.68
CA ALA A 554 7.12 11.67 -23.03
C ALA A 554 8.00 10.50 -23.54
N SER A 555 7.46 9.29 -23.62
CA SER A 555 8.15 8.12 -24.15
C SER A 555 8.54 8.31 -25.61
N MET A 556 7.64 8.90 -26.43
CA MET A 556 7.93 9.18 -27.84
C MET A 556 9.14 10.11 -28.00
N PHE A 557 9.24 11.17 -27.20
CA PHE A 557 10.40 12.07 -27.25
C PHE A 557 11.69 11.36 -26.84
N SER A 558 11.67 10.48 -25.86
CA SER A 558 12.81 9.64 -25.47
C SER A 558 13.27 8.73 -26.62
N PHE A 559 12.32 8.07 -27.30
CA PHE A 559 12.61 7.27 -28.48
C PHE A 559 13.15 8.10 -29.64
N LEU A 560 12.55 9.24 -29.95
CA LEU A 560 13.01 10.13 -31.02
C LEU A 560 14.44 10.63 -30.79
N ALA A 561 14.78 10.99 -29.56
CA ALA A 561 16.13 11.38 -29.18
C ALA A 561 17.14 10.25 -29.44
N ASN A 562 16.77 9.02 -29.06
CA ASN A 562 17.61 7.84 -29.30
C ASN A 562 17.81 7.58 -30.81
N TYR A 563 16.74 7.57 -31.60
CA TYR A 563 16.83 7.43 -33.06
C TYR A 563 17.62 8.55 -33.72
N TRP A 564 17.46 9.79 -33.25
CA TRP A 564 18.25 10.92 -33.71
C TRP A 564 19.74 10.66 -33.51
N PHE A 565 20.13 10.12 -32.37
CA PHE A 565 21.52 9.77 -32.07
C PHE A 565 22.02 8.60 -32.92
N CYS A 566 21.24 7.51 -33.05
CA CYS A 566 21.59 6.36 -33.86
C CYS A 566 21.81 6.73 -35.35
N ILE A 567 20.99 7.64 -35.93
CA ILE A 567 21.17 8.11 -37.30
C ILE A 567 22.52 8.84 -37.45
N ARG A 568 22.94 9.68 -36.49
CA ARG A 568 24.22 10.38 -36.52
C ARG A 568 25.40 9.42 -36.39
N ALA A 569 25.28 8.45 -35.51
CA ALA A 569 26.26 7.40 -35.34
C ALA A 569 26.43 6.59 -36.65
N ALA A 570 25.31 6.18 -37.26
CA ALA A 570 25.34 5.49 -38.58
C ALA A 570 25.95 6.37 -39.70
N THR A 571 25.65 7.67 -39.70
CA THR A 571 26.26 8.61 -40.65
C THR A 571 27.77 8.66 -40.47
N ALA A 572 28.24 8.74 -39.22
CA ALA A 572 29.68 8.77 -38.92
C ALA A 572 30.40 7.48 -39.43
N THR A 573 29.80 6.30 -39.20
CA THR A 573 30.37 5.04 -39.71
C THR A 573 30.28 4.93 -41.23
N SER A 574 29.25 5.47 -41.86
CA SER A 574 29.13 5.52 -43.30
C SER A 574 30.24 6.33 -43.97
N VAL A 575 30.73 7.40 -43.30
CA VAL A 575 31.89 8.18 -43.73
C VAL A 575 33.17 7.33 -43.74
N ILE A 576 33.39 6.50 -42.71
CA ILE A 576 34.51 5.57 -42.63
C ILE A 576 34.45 4.58 -43.77
N ASN A 577 33.30 3.96 -44.01
CA ASN A 577 33.10 2.98 -45.10
C ASN A 577 33.33 3.62 -46.48
N PHE A 578 32.78 4.82 -46.71
CA PHE A 578 32.94 5.56 -47.96
C PHE A 578 34.41 5.90 -48.19
N CYS A 579 35.13 6.44 -47.20
CA CYS A 579 36.56 6.75 -47.34
C CYS A 579 37.41 5.51 -47.59
N LEU A 580 37.09 4.40 -46.91
CA LEU A 580 37.80 3.15 -47.14
C LEU A 580 37.58 2.60 -48.57
N CYS A 581 36.34 2.62 -49.06
CA CYS A 581 36.02 2.24 -50.44
C CYS A 581 36.70 3.18 -51.44
N LEU A 582 36.69 4.49 -51.21
CA LEU A 582 37.37 5.45 -52.09
C LEU A 582 38.86 5.22 -52.13
N LEU A 583 39.54 5.06 -50.99
CA LEU A 583 40.98 4.74 -50.92
C LEU A 583 41.29 3.40 -51.60
N SER A 584 40.45 2.41 -51.49
CA SER A 584 40.61 1.09 -52.13
C SER A 584 40.60 1.18 -53.65
N VAL A 585 39.82 2.08 -54.22
CA VAL A 585 39.77 2.35 -55.66
C VAL A 585 40.98 3.17 -56.11
N LEU A 586 41.33 4.23 -55.42
CA LEU A 586 42.40 5.13 -55.73
C LEU A 586 43.79 4.48 -55.62
N PHE A 587 44.00 3.61 -54.65
CA PHE A 587 45.30 2.95 -54.37
C PHE A 587 45.22 1.42 -54.55
N ARG A 588 44.42 0.96 -55.54
CA ARG A 588 44.16 -0.46 -55.78
C ARG A 588 45.45 -1.30 -55.97
N SER A 589 46.54 -0.74 -56.41
CA SER A 589 47.81 -1.44 -56.60
C SER A 589 48.58 -1.65 -55.28
N SER A 590 48.23 -0.97 -54.23
CA SER A 590 48.87 -1.02 -52.90
C SER A 590 48.20 -1.97 -51.92
N PHE A 591 46.99 -2.43 -52.20
CA PHE A 591 46.24 -3.31 -51.33
C PHE A 591 46.05 -4.69 -51.98
N SER A 592 46.19 -5.75 -51.14
CA SER A 592 45.75 -7.09 -51.50
C SER A 592 44.23 -7.13 -51.43
N ALA A 593 43.57 -7.83 -52.36
CA ALA A 593 42.12 -8.03 -52.38
C ALA A 593 41.59 -8.67 -51.08
N ALA A 594 42.34 -9.63 -50.54
CA ALA A 594 42.02 -10.31 -49.29
C ALA A 594 42.06 -9.39 -48.08
N ASN A 595 43.13 -8.58 -47.95
CA ASN A 595 43.25 -7.61 -46.86
C ASN A 595 42.15 -6.52 -46.92
N LEU A 596 41.84 -6.08 -48.14
CA LEU A 596 40.78 -5.11 -48.36
C LEU A 596 39.42 -5.65 -47.98
N GLY A 597 39.16 -6.94 -48.28
CA GLY A 597 37.95 -7.65 -47.85
C GLY A 597 37.81 -7.69 -46.32
N ALA A 598 38.92 -7.98 -45.61
CA ALA A 598 38.96 -7.96 -44.17
C ALA A 598 38.67 -6.55 -43.58
N ALA A 599 39.30 -5.52 -44.16
CA ALA A 599 39.06 -4.12 -43.72
C ALA A 599 37.62 -3.68 -43.96
N LEU A 600 37.03 -4.03 -45.12
CA LEU A 600 35.62 -3.74 -45.42
C LEU A 600 34.64 -4.47 -44.47
N SER A 601 34.91 -5.74 -44.15
CA SER A 601 34.14 -6.52 -43.20
C SER A 601 34.16 -5.89 -41.82
N SER A 602 35.35 -5.48 -41.32
CA SER A 602 35.46 -4.73 -40.04
C SER A 602 34.75 -3.39 -40.08
N ALA A 603 34.83 -2.67 -41.20
CA ALA A 603 34.17 -1.36 -41.31
C ALA A 603 32.64 -1.47 -41.37
N ILE A 604 32.08 -2.51 -41.96
CA ILE A 604 30.64 -2.82 -41.91
C ILE A 604 30.22 -3.23 -40.48
N GLY A 605 31.01 -4.07 -39.85
CA GLY A 605 30.81 -4.48 -38.43
C GLY A 605 30.82 -3.31 -37.47
N LEU A 606 31.71 -2.34 -37.69
CA LEU A 606 31.83 -1.12 -36.90
C LEU A 606 30.52 -0.33 -36.82
N SER A 607 29.72 -0.30 -37.90
CA SER A 607 28.44 0.41 -37.91
C SER A 607 27.42 -0.17 -36.90
N SER A 608 27.31 -1.48 -36.84
CA SER A 608 26.42 -2.15 -35.88
C SER A 608 26.96 -2.06 -34.45
N SER A 609 28.28 -2.17 -34.28
CA SER A 609 28.95 -2.10 -32.99
C SER A 609 28.83 -0.72 -32.35
N ILE A 610 28.98 0.37 -33.09
CA ILE A 610 28.84 1.74 -32.58
C ILE A 610 27.38 2.00 -32.13
N SER A 611 26.38 1.55 -32.88
CA SER A 611 24.99 1.66 -32.46
C SER A 611 24.74 0.90 -31.14
N SER A 612 25.28 -0.31 -31.02
CA SER A 612 25.16 -1.10 -29.79
C SER A 612 25.88 -0.49 -28.58
N VAL A 613 27.05 0.20 -28.81
CA VAL A 613 27.75 0.95 -27.73
C VAL A 613 26.81 2.05 -27.18
N CYS A 614 26.13 2.78 -28.07
CA CYS A 614 25.25 3.87 -27.69
C CYS A 614 24.08 3.37 -26.80
N ASP A 615 23.43 2.29 -27.20
CA ASP A 615 22.30 1.72 -26.47
C ASP A 615 22.75 1.15 -25.12
N THR A 616 23.86 0.40 -25.10
CA THR A 616 24.32 -0.29 -23.89
C THR A 616 24.94 0.64 -22.85
N ILE A 617 25.57 1.74 -23.24
CA ILE A 617 26.09 2.75 -22.30
C ILE A 617 24.94 3.48 -21.62
N SER A 618 23.94 3.94 -22.39
CA SER A 618 22.76 4.61 -21.84
C SER A 618 21.98 3.71 -20.88
N CYS A 619 21.77 2.45 -21.23
CA CYS A 619 21.15 1.47 -20.35
C CYS A 619 21.99 1.19 -19.10
N SER A 620 23.32 1.11 -19.22
CA SER A 620 24.19 0.87 -18.08
C SER A 620 24.22 2.04 -17.10
N GLU A 621 24.21 3.27 -17.59
CA GLU A 621 24.13 4.48 -16.77
C GLU A 621 22.80 4.52 -15.99
N MET A 622 21.67 4.24 -16.64
CA MET A 622 20.38 4.16 -15.94
C MET A 622 20.34 3.07 -14.87
N ASN A 623 20.90 1.92 -15.18
CA ASN A 623 20.88 0.77 -14.27
C ASN A 623 21.78 1.01 -13.03
N LEU A 624 22.85 1.80 -13.14
CA LEU A 624 23.70 2.19 -12.02
C LEU A 624 22.93 3.04 -10.98
N ILE A 625 21.93 3.79 -11.39
CA ILE A 625 21.06 4.55 -10.48
C ILE A 625 20.33 3.61 -9.50
N SER A 626 19.95 2.39 -9.92
CA SER A 626 19.32 1.43 -9.02
C SER A 626 20.27 0.95 -7.93
N ILE A 627 21.57 0.77 -8.25
CA ILE A 627 22.59 0.42 -7.24
C ILE A 627 22.78 1.57 -6.26
N GLU A 628 22.87 2.80 -6.76
CA GLU A 628 22.99 3.99 -5.93
C GLU A 628 21.78 4.14 -4.98
N ARG A 629 20.56 3.98 -5.50
CA ARG A 629 19.32 4.02 -4.70
C ARG A 629 19.28 2.96 -3.60
N VAL A 630 19.67 1.71 -3.91
CA VAL A 630 19.72 0.65 -2.90
C VAL A 630 20.74 0.99 -1.81
N ARG A 631 21.93 1.49 -2.17
CA ARG A 631 22.94 1.90 -1.19
C ARG A 631 22.50 3.09 -0.34
N ALA A 632 21.93 4.12 -0.95
CA ALA A 632 21.38 5.27 -0.23
C ALA A 632 20.24 4.85 0.71
N PHE A 633 19.40 3.91 0.26
CA PHE A 633 18.32 3.37 1.07
C PHE A 633 18.85 2.58 2.28
N CYS A 634 19.86 1.72 2.10
CA CYS A 634 20.55 1.04 3.21
C CYS A 634 21.20 2.05 4.17
N ALA A 635 21.84 3.10 3.65
CA ALA A 635 22.45 4.12 4.48
C ALA A 635 21.44 4.95 5.29
N SER A 636 20.22 5.13 4.78
CA SER A 636 19.13 5.82 5.49
C SER A 636 18.43 4.94 6.54
N ALA A 637 18.58 3.62 6.44
CA ALA A 637 18.03 2.65 7.38
C ALA A 637 19.07 2.36 8.48
N GLU A 638 19.27 3.33 9.37
CA GLU A 638 20.13 3.12 10.54
C GLU A 638 19.51 2.06 11.47
N PRO A 639 20.31 1.14 12.01
CA PRO A 639 19.78 0.11 12.91
C PRO A 639 19.20 0.71 14.19
N GLU A 640 18.08 0.17 14.65
CA GLU A 640 17.36 0.64 15.84
C GLU A 640 18.23 0.55 17.13
N ALA A 641 19.16 -0.39 17.18
CA ALA A 641 20.09 -0.56 18.29
C ALA A 641 21.50 -0.85 17.78
N LEU A 642 22.47 -0.14 18.31
CA LEU A 642 23.88 -0.49 18.15
C LEU A 642 24.18 -1.71 19.06
N GLU A 643 24.66 -2.80 18.47
CA GLU A 643 25.14 -3.96 19.24
C GLU A 643 26.37 -3.53 20.07
N GLY A 644 26.30 -3.70 21.40
CA GLY A 644 27.44 -3.57 22.28
C GLY A 644 27.35 -2.62 23.47
N GLU A 645 26.34 -1.74 23.53
CA GLU A 645 26.20 -0.74 24.61
C GLU A 645 25.14 -1.07 25.67
N SER A 646 24.48 -2.24 25.61
CA SER A 646 23.37 -2.59 26.49
C SER A 646 23.80 -3.46 27.67
N GLU A 647 23.34 -3.09 28.85
CA GLU A 647 23.42 -3.92 30.04
C GLU A 647 22.56 -5.18 29.87
N ARG A 648 22.95 -6.30 30.41
CA ARG A 648 22.14 -7.52 30.44
C ARG A 648 21.13 -7.44 31.59
N ALA A 649 19.92 -7.92 31.34
CA ALA A 649 18.92 -8.04 32.39
C ALA A 649 19.39 -9.03 33.50
N PRO A 650 19.04 -8.77 34.77
CA PRO A 650 19.26 -9.73 35.86
C PRO A 650 18.55 -11.05 35.57
N GLU A 651 19.15 -12.14 36.02
CA GLU A 651 18.61 -13.48 35.82
C GLU A 651 17.21 -13.63 36.46
N GLY A 652 16.25 -14.09 35.65
CA GLY A 652 14.83 -14.21 36.01
C GLY A 652 14.04 -12.91 36.05
N TRP A 653 14.55 -11.84 35.47
CA TRP A 653 13.82 -10.58 35.27
C TRP A 653 12.83 -10.66 34.08
N PRO A 654 11.59 -10.04 34.19
CA PRO A 654 10.98 -9.41 35.35
C PRO A 654 10.39 -10.46 36.34
N ARG A 655 10.48 -10.20 37.65
CA ARG A 655 9.99 -11.11 38.71
C ARG A 655 8.56 -10.79 39.13
N GLU A 656 8.31 -9.53 39.48
CA GLU A 656 7.05 -9.04 40.01
C GLU A 656 6.21 -8.31 38.93
N GLY A 657 6.84 -7.71 37.93
CA GLY A 657 6.20 -6.94 36.87
C GLY A 657 5.76 -5.55 37.32
N ARG A 658 6.45 -4.92 38.27
CA ARG A 658 6.20 -3.53 38.68
C ARG A 658 6.75 -2.58 37.62
N VAL A 659 5.90 -1.68 37.12
CA VAL A 659 6.27 -0.68 36.09
C VAL A 659 6.26 0.72 36.69
N GLU A 660 7.31 1.51 36.47
CA GLU A 660 7.40 2.87 36.94
C GLU A 660 7.92 3.78 35.82
N MET A 661 7.14 4.82 35.49
CA MET A 661 7.49 5.88 34.57
C MET A 661 7.78 7.15 35.36
N ARG A 662 8.97 7.72 35.19
CA ARG A 662 9.41 8.92 35.91
C ARG A 662 9.74 10.03 34.91
N ASP A 663 8.98 11.11 34.94
CA ASP A 663 9.17 12.31 34.14
C ASP A 663 9.28 12.01 32.64
N VAL A 664 8.50 11.03 32.16
CA VAL A 664 8.59 10.54 30.80
C VAL A 664 8.02 11.57 29.82
N SER A 665 8.86 12.00 28.90
CA SER A 665 8.47 12.88 27.79
C SER A 665 8.84 12.21 26.46
N LEU A 666 7.92 12.27 25.49
CA LEU A 666 8.10 11.65 24.18
C LEU A 666 7.61 12.58 23.09
N ARG A 667 8.38 12.61 22.00
CA ARG A 667 8.01 13.23 20.74
C ARG A 667 8.27 12.29 19.59
N TYR A 668 7.50 12.41 18.54
CA TYR A 668 7.77 11.73 17.29
C TYR A 668 8.63 12.62 16.41
N ARG A 669 9.84 12.19 16.08
CA ARG A 669 10.81 12.95 15.28
C ARG A 669 11.07 14.35 15.91
N GLU A 670 11.11 15.39 15.10
CA GLU A 670 11.26 16.78 15.53
C GLU A 670 9.92 17.49 15.83
N GLY A 671 8.83 16.72 15.94
CA GLY A 671 7.50 17.24 16.23
C GLY A 671 7.34 17.72 17.69
N PRO A 672 6.17 18.26 18.06
CA PRO A 672 5.87 18.67 19.42
C PRO A 672 5.84 17.47 20.38
N LEU A 673 6.05 17.73 21.66
CA LEU A 673 5.93 16.71 22.70
C LEU A 673 4.49 16.18 22.76
N VAL A 674 4.35 14.86 22.58
CA VAL A 674 3.08 14.14 22.68
C VAL A 674 2.85 13.63 24.09
N LEU A 675 3.89 13.17 24.78
CA LEU A 675 3.87 12.92 26.22
C LEU A 675 4.71 13.98 26.92
N LYS A 676 4.21 14.51 28.03
CA LYS A 676 4.81 15.62 28.78
C LYS A 676 4.89 15.25 30.25
N HIS A 677 6.10 15.06 30.75
CA HIS A 677 6.35 14.83 32.18
C HIS A 677 5.45 13.77 32.82
N VAL A 678 5.23 12.64 32.12
CA VAL A 678 4.36 11.58 32.59
C VAL A 678 5.00 10.85 33.77
N ASN A 679 4.28 10.84 34.90
CA ASN A 679 4.63 10.09 36.10
C ASN A 679 3.53 9.07 36.39
N LEU A 680 3.85 7.77 36.27
CA LEU A 680 2.91 6.68 36.49
C LEU A 680 3.65 5.52 37.16
N SER A 681 3.12 5.06 38.30
CA SER A 681 3.62 3.86 38.97
C SER A 681 2.51 2.82 39.00
N VAL A 682 2.81 1.62 38.50
CA VAL A 682 1.93 0.46 38.45
C VAL A 682 2.53 -0.62 39.34
N GLY A 683 1.78 -1.08 40.34
CA GLY A 683 2.20 -2.14 41.25
C GLY A 683 2.27 -3.52 40.57
N ALA A 684 2.90 -4.46 41.25
CA ALA A 684 2.90 -5.86 40.80
C ALA A 684 1.46 -6.41 40.81
N ARG A 685 1.07 -7.10 39.70
CA ARG A 685 -0.26 -7.69 39.50
C ARG A 685 -1.43 -6.70 39.52
N GLU A 686 -1.15 -5.41 39.45
CA GLU A 686 -2.15 -4.36 39.42
C GLU A 686 -2.73 -4.20 38.01
N LYS A 687 -4.06 -3.96 37.94
CA LYS A 687 -4.78 -3.68 36.70
C LYS A 687 -5.05 -2.19 36.57
N VAL A 688 -4.41 -1.53 35.64
CA VAL A 688 -4.54 -0.09 35.43
C VAL A 688 -5.21 0.19 34.08
N GLY A 689 -6.36 0.88 34.14
CA GLY A 689 -7.06 1.41 32.97
C GLY A 689 -6.51 2.76 32.57
N ILE A 690 -6.14 2.96 31.30
CA ILE A 690 -5.66 4.21 30.74
C ILE A 690 -6.76 4.77 29.85
N VAL A 691 -7.33 5.90 30.24
CA VAL A 691 -8.44 6.56 29.53
C VAL A 691 -8.08 7.99 29.15
N GLY A 692 -8.75 8.53 28.15
CA GLY A 692 -8.51 9.90 27.67
C GLY A 692 -9.13 10.11 26.30
N ARG A 693 -9.24 11.37 25.88
CA ARG A 693 -9.77 11.74 24.57
C ARG A 693 -8.87 11.20 23.45
N THR A 694 -9.41 11.09 22.23
CA THR A 694 -8.62 10.77 21.05
C THR A 694 -7.52 11.83 20.89
N GLY A 695 -6.26 11.39 20.69
CA GLY A 695 -5.12 12.31 20.63
C GLY A 695 -4.52 12.73 21.99
N ALA A 696 -5.02 12.22 23.12
CA ALA A 696 -4.46 12.52 24.45
C ALA A 696 -3.09 11.88 24.74
N GLY A 697 -2.58 11.01 23.86
CA GLY A 697 -1.29 10.34 24.03
C GLY A 697 -1.37 8.92 24.61
N LYS A 698 -2.53 8.28 24.64
CA LYS A 698 -2.72 6.92 25.20
C LYS A 698 -1.80 5.89 24.57
N SER A 699 -1.87 5.70 23.26
CA SER A 699 -1.02 4.73 22.53
C SER A 699 0.45 5.14 22.52
N SER A 700 0.76 6.43 22.74
CA SER A 700 2.15 6.88 22.90
C SER A 700 2.80 6.38 24.19
N LEU A 701 2.03 6.06 25.23
CA LEU A 701 2.55 5.35 26.42
C LEU A 701 3.06 3.95 26.08
N THR A 702 2.33 3.21 25.23
CA THR A 702 2.77 1.92 24.73
C THR A 702 4.07 2.05 23.94
N VAL A 703 4.14 3.04 23.04
CA VAL A 703 5.34 3.36 22.25
C VAL A 703 6.55 3.63 23.15
N ALA A 704 6.35 4.39 24.25
CA ALA A 704 7.41 4.67 25.23
C ALA A 704 7.84 3.42 25.99
N LEU A 705 6.88 2.59 26.45
CA LEU A 705 7.14 1.38 27.23
C LEU A 705 7.90 0.32 26.42
N PHE A 706 7.55 0.14 25.14
CA PHE A 706 8.22 -0.80 24.23
C PHE A 706 9.48 -0.22 23.56
N ARG A 707 9.85 1.00 23.87
CA ARG A 707 10.97 1.71 23.22
C ARG A 707 10.87 1.69 21.70
N ILE A 708 9.67 1.87 21.15
CA ILE A 708 9.44 1.98 19.71
C ILE A 708 9.95 3.33 19.20
N ALA A 709 9.86 4.37 20.03
CA ALA A 709 10.50 5.66 19.81
C ALA A 709 11.38 6.02 21.03
N PRO A 710 12.50 6.72 20.81
CA PRO A 710 13.37 7.13 21.91
C PRO A 710 12.66 8.16 22.80
N LEU A 711 12.87 8.07 24.10
CA LEU A 711 12.38 9.04 25.06
C LEU A 711 13.11 10.38 24.89
N SER A 712 12.38 11.49 24.93
CA SER A 712 12.99 12.83 24.92
C SER A 712 13.53 13.22 26.30
N ALA A 713 12.90 12.74 27.38
CA ALA A 713 13.32 12.91 28.76
C ALA A 713 12.67 11.84 29.64
N GLY A 714 13.22 11.63 30.84
CA GLY A 714 12.72 10.71 31.84
C GLY A 714 13.25 9.27 31.66
N SER A 715 12.68 8.35 32.42
CA SER A 715 13.04 6.94 32.40
C SER A 715 11.86 6.04 32.67
N VAL A 716 11.92 4.82 32.12
CA VAL A 716 10.98 3.73 32.40
C VAL A 716 11.73 2.62 33.10
N THR A 717 11.25 2.19 34.26
CA THR A 717 11.85 1.09 35.02
C THR A 717 10.85 -0.04 35.20
N ILE A 718 11.32 -1.28 35.08
CA ILE A 718 10.58 -2.50 35.37
C ILE A 718 11.32 -3.26 36.47
N ASP A 719 10.63 -3.52 37.58
CA ASP A 719 11.21 -4.10 38.79
C ASP A 719 12.50 -3.40 39.22
N GLY A 720 12.56 -2.05 39.09
CA GLY A 720 13.70 -1.24 39.43
C GLY A 720 14.84 -1.21 38.41
N VAL A 721 14.74 -1.98 37.32
CA VAL A 721 15.72 -1.98 36.22
C VAL A 721 15.29 -0.98 35.15
N ASP A 722 16.19 -0.07 34.77
CA ASP A 722 15.93 0.90 33.70
C ASP A 722 15.92 0.22 32.35
N VAL A 723 14.74 0.21 31.72
CA VAL A 723 14.52 -0.37 30.41
C VAL A 723 15.39 0.31 29.34
N GLY A 724 15.72 1.61 29.53
CA GLY A 724 16.54 2.37 28.60
C GLY A 724 17.96 1.85 28.44
N LYS A 725 18.50 1.18 29.47
CA LYS A 725 19.87 0.64 29.50
C LYS A 725 19.99 -0.80 28.99
N LEU A 726 18.85 -1.51 28.90
CA LEU A 726 18.83 -2.90 28.47
C LEU A 726 18.87 -3.02 26.94
N GLY A 727 19.32 -4.17 26.45
CA GLY A 727 19.16 -4.54 25.05
C GLY A 727 17.68 -4.54 24.64
N LEU A 728 17.36 -4.05 23.43
CA LEU A 728 15.97 -3.95 22.95
C LEU A 728 15.25 -5.29 22.96
N ALA A 729 15.92 -6.37 22.55
CA ALA A 729 15.36 -7.70 22.55
C ALA A 729 14.99 -8.18 23.96
N GLU A 730 15.84 -7.93 24.96
CA GLU A 730 15.57 -8.28 26.34
C GLU A 730 14.44 -7.44 26.94
N ALA A 731 14.46 -6.13 26.71
CA ALA A 731 13.42 -5.21 27.17
C ALA A 731 12.04 -5.57 26.59
N ARG A 732 11.95 -5.83 25.29
CA ARG A 732 10.70 -6.21 24.61
C ARG A 732 10.22 -7.62 24.96
N ARG A 733 11.14 -8.52 25.31
CA ARG A 733 10.80 -9.87 25.73
C ARG A 733 10.09 -9.91 27.08
N ALA A 734 10.36 -8.94 27.95
CA ALA A 734 9.72 -8.79 29.26
C ALA A 734 8.25 -8.34 29.18
N LEU A 735 7.85 -7.76 28.05
CA LEU A 735 6.52 -7.19 27.83
C LEU A 735 5.74 -8.04 26.84
N CYS A 736 4.42 -8.07 27.00
CA CYS A 736 3.51 -8.63 26.02
C CYS A 736 2.45 -7.61 25.64
N ILE A 737 2.05 -7.58 24.37
CA ILE A 737 1.03 -6.69 23.86
C ILE A 737 -0.07 -7.45 23.13
N ILE A 738 -1.31 -7.06 23.38
CA ILE A 738 -2.45 -7.36 22.51
C ILE A 738 -2.79 -6.06 21.78
N PRO A 739 -2.43 -5.95 20.49
CA PRO A 739 -2.58 -4.71 19.74
C PRO A 739 -4.04 -4.45 19.34
N GLN A 740 -4.35 -3.21 18.99
CA GLN A 740 -5.63 -2.79 18.45
C GLN A 740 -5.96 -3.54 17.14
N ASP A 741 -5.02 -3.54 16.20
CA ASP A 741 -5.16 -4.27 14.93
C ASP A 741 -4.36 -5.58 15.02
N PRO A 742 -5.02 -6.74 14.93
CA PRO A 742 -4.35 -8.04 15.00
C PRO A 742 -3.50 -8.29 13.76
N VAL A 743 -2.19 -8.42 13.94
CA VAL A 743 -1.26 -8.74 12.85
C VAL A 743 -1.11 -10.25 12.73
N LEU A 744 -1.55 -10.80 11.57
CA LEU A 744 -1.38 -12.20 11.20
C LEU A 744 -0.55 -12.31 9.92
N PHE A 745 0.35 -13.28 9.91
CA PHE A 745 1.21 -13.57 8.76
C PHE A 745 0.52 -14.54 7.80
N CYS A 746 0.80 -14.41 6.50
CA CYS A 746 0.41 -15.38 5.49
C CYS A 746 1.25 -16.66 5.66
N ALA A 747 0.87 -17.48 6.64
CA ALA A 747 1.54 -18.70 7.05
C ALA A 747 0.53 -19.63 7.74
N SER A 748 0.98 -20.81 8.23
CA SER A 748 0.10 -21.69 8.99
C SER A 748 -0.42 -21.02 10.28
N LEU A 749 -1.56 -21.46 10.78
CA LEU A 749 -2.07 -21.01 12.08
C LEU A 749 -1.06 -21.33 13.20
N ARG A 750 -0.42 -22.50 13.14
CA ARG A 750 0.63 -22.89 14.06
C ARG A 750 1.75 -21.84 14.14
N PHE A 751 2.27 -21.41 12.98
CA PHE A 751 3.28 -20.36 12.91
C PHE A 751 2.74 -19.03 13.46
N ASN A 752 1.48 -18.72 13.23
CA ASN A 752 0.89 -17.49 13.74
C ASN A 752 0.72 -17.51 15.26
N VAL A 753 0.50 -18.66 15.89
CA VAL A 753 0.37 -18.78 17.35
C VAL A 753 1.73 -18.91 18.02
N ASP A 754 2.64 -19.70 17.45
CA ASP A 754 4.00 -19.96 17.96
C ASP A 754 5.05 -19.78 16.84
N PRO A 755 5.43 -18.53 16.51
CA PRO A 755 6.38 -18.26 15.43
C PRO A 755 7.80 -18.77 15.69
N PHE A 756 8.17 -19.06 16.93
CA PHE A 756 9.51 -19.53 17.31
C PHE A 756 9.59 -21.05 17.48
N GLY A 757 8.46 -21.76 17.46
CA GLY A 757 8.42 -23.20 17.62
C GLY A 757 8.83 -23.67 19.03
N GLU A 758 8.57 -22.86 20.06
CA GLU A 758 8.99 -23.11 21.44
C GLU A 758 8.01 -24.03 22.19
N TYR A 759 6.78 -24.23 21.67
CA TYR A 759 5.72 -24.95 22.40
C TYR A 759 5.28 -26.22 21.66
N SER A 760 4.86 -27.24 22.42
CA SER A 760 4.28 -28.44 21.84
C SER A 760 2.86 -28.21 21.34
N ASP A 761 2.43 -29.00 20.34
CA ASP A 761 1.08 -28.91 19.77
C ASP A 761 -0.01 -29.13 20.83
N GLU A 762 0.22 -29.98 21.82
CA GLU A 762 -0.68 -30.20 22.96
C GLU A 762 -0.92 -28.92 23.76
N ARG A 763 0.15 -28.16 24.02
CA ARG A 763 0.05 -26.88 24.71
C ARG A 763 -0.68 -25.84 23.85
N ILE A 764 -0.41 -25.80 22.55
CA ILE A 764 -1.10 -24.90 21.61
C ILE A 764 -2.59 -25.21 21.59
N TRP A 765 -2.98 -26.49 21.47
CA TRP A 765 -4.39 -26.89 21.49
C TRP A 765 -5.09 -26.56 22.82
N SER A 766 -4.40 -26.76 23.96
CA SER A 766 -4.92 -26.37 25.26
C SER A 766 -5.23 -24.87 25.34
N VAL A 767 -4.33 -24.03 24.82
CA VAL A 767 -4.53 -22.57 24.80
C VAL A 767 -5.63 -22.17 23.83
N LEU A 768 -5.71 -22.79 22.65
CA LEU A 768 -6.79 -22.52 21.68
C LEU A 768 -8.17 -22.89 22.25
N GLU A 769 -8.25 -23.93 23.07
CA GLU A 769 -9.46 -24.29 23.79
C GLU A 769 -9.82 -23.27 24.86
N GLN A 770 -8.83 -22.80 25.65
CA GLN A 770 -9.02 -21.76 26.67
C GLN A 770 -9.58 -20.45 26.08
N VAL A 771 -9.11 -20.04 24.89
CA VAL A 771 -9.59 -18.83 24.21
C VAL A 771 -10.85 -19.06 23.37
N GLY A 772 -11.33 -20.32 23.26
CA GLY A 772 -12.53 -20.65 22.49
C GLY A 772 -12.36 -20.67 20.97
N LEU A 773 -11.13 -20.86 20.46
CA LEU A 773 -10.82 -20.95 19.02
C LEU A 773 -10.78 -22.39 18.50
N LYS A 774 -10.81 -23.41 19.34
CA LYS A 774 -10.60 -24.80 18.96
C LYS A 774 -11.54 -25.28 17.83
N GLU A 775 -12.81 -24.97 17.92
CA GLU A 775 -13.80 -25.35 16.90
C GLU A 775 -13.54 -24.68 15.57
N CYS A 776 -13.30 -23.38 15.57
CA CYS A 776 -12.97 -22.61 14.37
C CYS A 776 -11.68 -23.14 13.68
N VAL A 777 -10.67 -23.51 14.46
CA VAL A 777 -9.42 -24.08 13.95
C VAL A 777 -9.64 -25.45 13.32
N LEU A 778 -10.51 -26.27 13.90
CA LEU A 778 -10.86 -27.58 13.34
C LEU A 778 -11.63 -27.42 12.01
N GLU A 779 -12.54 -26.47 11.92
CA GLU A 779 -13.27 -26.14 10.68
C GLU A 779 -12.33 -25.67 9.57
N LEU A 780 -11.28 -24.94 9.91
CA LEU A 780 -10.26 -24.47 8.97
C LEU A 780 -9.29 -25.57 8.49
N GLY A 781 -9.30 -26.75 9.10
CA GLY A 781 -8.43 -27.87 8.75
C GLY A 781 -7.26 -28.11 9.72
N GLY A 782 -7.25 -27.51 10.91
CA GLY A 782 -6.28 -27.75 11.97
C GLY A 782 -5.14 -26.73 12.05
N LEU A 783 -4.09 -27.04 12.82
CA LEU A 783 -2.98 -26.11 13.08
C LEU A 783 -2.17 -25.74 11.83
N GLU A 784 -2.09 -26.63 10.85
CA GLU A 784 -1.33 -26.40 9.61
C GLU A 784 -2.16 -25.70 8.53
N SER A 785 -3.40 -25.29 8.84
CA SER A 785 -4.21 -24.51 7.90
C SER A 785 -3.55 -23.17 7.59
N ALA A 786 -3.47 -22.83 6.29
CA ALA A 786 -2.89 -21.57 5.84
C ALA A 786 -3.83 -20.40 6.11
N LEU A 787 -3.30 -19.34 6.70
CA LEU A 787 -3.98 -18.07 6.79
C LEU A 787 -3.66 -17.21 5.58
N GLU A 788 -4.67 -16.52 5.08
CA GLU A 788 -4.52 -15.53 4.03
C GLU A 788 -3.83 -14.26 4.56
N GLU A 789 -3.47 -13.36 3.67
CA GLU A 789 -2.81 -12.09 4.01
C GLU A 789 -3.63 -11.32 5.05
N GLY A 790 -3.00 -10.97 6.18
CA GLY A 790 -3.65 -10.32 7.31
C GLY A 790 -4.72 -11.19 8.01
N GLY A 791 -4.78 -12.50 7.72
CA GLY A 791 -5.81 -13.39 8.27
C GLY A 791 -7.21 -13.12 7.71
N ALA A 792 -7.34 -12.74 6.42
CA ALA A 792 -8.61 -12.36 5.79
C ALA A 792 -9.67 -13.47 5.85
N ASN A 793 -9.24 -14.73 5.92
CA ASN A 793 -10.12 -15.88 6.11
C ASN A 793 -10.59 -16.11 7.57
N LEU A 794 -10.22 -15.23 8.50
CA LEU A 794 -10.70 -15.22 9.87
C LEU A 794 -11.56 -13.98 10.16
N SER A 795 -12.58 -14.12 10.98
CA SER A 795 -13.32 -12.96 11.50
C SER A 795 -12.39 -12.06 12.34
N VAL A 796 -12.72 -10.77 12.45
CA VAL A 796 -11.94 -9.82 13.26
C VAL A 796 -11.82 -10.32 14.71
N GLY A 797 -12.91 -10.88 15.28
CA GLY A 797 -12.89 -11.45 16.63
C GLY A 797 -11.92 -12.64 16.74
N ASN A 798 -11.94 -13.56 15.78
CA ASN A 798 -11.05 -14.72 15.79
C ASN A 798 -9.59 -14.30 15.63
N ARG A 799 -9.30 -13.28 14.84
CA ARG A 799 -7.94 -12.69 14.73
C ARG A 799 -7.44 -12.14 16.08
N GLN A 800 -8.31 -11.44 16.81
CA GLN A 800 -7.98 -10.96 18.15
C GLN A 800 -7.74 -12.11 19.12
N LEU A 801 -8.56 -13.16 19.09
CA LEU A 801 -8.37 -14.34 19.93
C LEU A 801 -7.04 -15.07 19.63
N VAL A 802 -6.54 -15.06 18.38
CA VAL A 802 -5.19 -15.54 18.04
C VAL A 802 -4.10 -14.72 18.75
N CYS A 803 -4.26 -13.39 18.81
CA CYS A 803 -3.32 -12.53 19.56
C CYS A 803 -3.36 -12.82 21.07
N VAL A 804 -4.54 -13.10 21.62
CA VAL A 804 -4.67 -13.51 23.02
C VAL A 804 -4.02 -14.89 23.27
N ALA A 805 -4.18 -15.85 22.33
CA ALA A 805 -3.52 -17.15 22.39
C ALA A 805 -1.98 -17.00 22.40
N ARG A 806 -1.42 -16.11 21.55
CA ARG A 806 0.02 -15.76 21.61
C ARG A 806 0.45 -15.25 22.97
N ALA A 807 -0.35 -14.37 23.57
CA ALA A 807 -0.06 -13.81 24.88
C ALA A 807 -0.10 -14.87 25.99
N LEU A 808 -1.10 -15.77 25.94
CA LEU A 808 -1.23 -16.87 26.92
C LEU A 808 -0.08 -17.90 26.83
N LEU A 809 0.38 -18.22 25.64
CA LEU A 809 1.54 -19.11 25.47
C LEU A 809 2.79 -18.54 26.13
N ARG A 810 3.01 -17.23 25.98
CA ARG A 810 4.19 -16.54 26.55
C ARG A 810 4.14 -16.40 28.07
N ASN A 811 2.95 -16.48 28.68
CA ASN A 811 2.73 -16.31 30.13
C ASN A 811 3.47 -15.10 30.73
N PRO A 812 3.19 -13.87 30.23
CA PRO A 812 3.95 -12.68 30.59
C PRO A 812 3.67 -12.23 32.02
N ARG A 813 4.64 -11.50 32.63
CA ARG A 813 4.40 -10.78 33.91
C ARG A 813 3.72 -9.44 33.70
N ILE A 814 3.92 -8.83 32.53
CA ILE A 814 3.34 -7.53 32.17
C ILE A 814 2.62 -7.67 30.83
N LEU A 815 1.32 -7.34 30.83
CA LEU A 815 0.46 -7.35 29.66
C LEU A 815 -0.02 -5.92 29.36
N VAL A 816 0.16 -5.49 28.14
CA VAL A 816 -0.38 -4.23 27.61
C VAL A 816 -1.49 -4.56 26.62
N MET A 817 -2.65 -3.96 26.76
CA MET A 817 -3.79 -4.11 25.87
C MET A 817 -4.12 -2.77 25.27
N ASP A 818 -4.02 -2.65 23.94
CA ASP A 818 -4.33 -1.41 23.21
C ASP A 818 -5.64 -1.61 22.44
N GLU A 819 -6.74 -1.09 22.99
CA GLU A 819 -8.08 -1.10 22.37
C GLU A 819 -8.53 -2.45 21.78
N ALA A 820 -8.14 -3.54 22.39
CA ALA A 820 -8.28 -4.91 21.85
C ALA A 820 -9.72 -5.32 21.47
N THR A 821 -10.73 -4.54 21.85
CA THR A 821 -12.16 -4.87 21.68
C THR A 821 -12.94 -3.85 20.86
N SER A 822 -12.29 -2.81 20.34
CA SER A 822 -12.98 -1.70 19.66
C SER A 822 -13.76 -2.14 18.41
N SER A 823 -13.32 -3.16 17.73
CA SER A 823 -13.90 -3.68 16.46
C SER A 823 -14.83 -4.88 16.66
N LEU A 824 -15.10 -5.30 17.92
CA LEU A 824 -15.88 -6.48 18.22
C LEU A 824 -17.36 -6.15 18.49
N ASP A 825 -18.24 -7.09 18.16
CA ASP A 825 -19.60 -7.09 18.63
C ASP A 825 -19.68 -7.35 20.15
N ALA A 826 -20.76 -6.93 20.81
CA ALA A 826 -20.92 -7.01 22.27
C ALA A 826 -20.74 -8.45 22.81
N GLY A 827 -21.16 -9.47 22.06
CA GLY A 827 -21.04 -10.87 22.47
C GLY A 827 -19.61 -11.40 22.40
N ALA A 828 -18.86 -11.04 21.36
CA ALA A 828 -17.45 -11.39 21.22
C ALA A 828 -16.59 -10.62 22.22
N ASP A 829 -16.89 -9.35 22.47
CA ASP A 829 -16.23 -8.54 23.49
C ASP A 829 -16.39 -9.15 24.89
N ALA A 830 -17.61 -9.50 25.29
CA ALA A 830 -17.87 -10.11 26.60
C ALA A 830 -17.08 -11.42 26.78
N ARG A 831 -17.03 -12.27 25.76
CA ARG A 831 -16.23 -13.52 25.79
C ARG A 831 -14.73 -13.23 25.94
N LEU A 832 -14.20 -12.32 25.14
CA LEU A 832 -12.80 -11.94 25.19
C LEU A 832 -12.42 -11.37 26.55
N GLN A 833 -13.21 -10.47 27.10
CA GLN A 833 -13.00 -9.89 28.42
C GLN A 833 -13.03 -10.97 29.52
N ALA A 834 -13.96 -11.93 29.45
CA ALA A 834 -14.02 -13.03 30.39
C ALA A 834 -12.73 -13.90 30.37
N VAL A 835 -12.20 -14.19 29.15
CA VAL A 835 -10.92 -14.91 28.99
C VAL A 835 -9.76 -14.10 29.59
N ILE A 836 -9.68 -12.81 29.27
CA ILE A 836 -8.61 -11.93 29.77
C ILE A 836 -8.64 -11.88 31.30
N ARG A 837 -9.80 -11.69 31.91
CA ARG A 837 -9.93 -11.62 33.38
C ARG A 837 -9.51 -12.91 34.06
N ARG A 838 -9.87 -14.06 33.48
CA ARG A 838 -9.56 -15.37 34.05
C ARG A 838 -8.08 -15.75 33.92
N GLU A 839 -7.54 -15.61 32.71
CA GLU A 839 -6.23 -16.15 32.38
C GLU A 839 -5.08 -15.22 32.77
N PHE A 840 -5.30 -13.90 32.80
CA PHE A 840 -4.27 -12.91 33.18
C PHE A 840 -4.48 -12.29 34.56
N ALA A 841 -5.15 -13.02 35.46
CA ALA A 841 -5.38 -12.56 36.84
C ALA A 841 -4.09 -12.24 37.60
N GLU A 842 -3.01 -13.03 37.40
CA GLU A 842 -1.71 -12.92 38.06
C GLU A 842 -0.74 -11.96 37.35
N CYS A 843 -1.15 -11.30 36.27
CA CYS A 843 -0.31 -10.37 35.48
C CYS A 843 -0.57 -8.92 35.87
N THR A 844 0.45 -8.08 35.75
CA THR A 844 0.29 -6.63 35.75
C THR A 844 -0.28 -6.23 34.40
N CYS A 845 -1.47 -5.60 34.38
CA CYS A 845 -2.18 -5.26 33.15
C CYS A 845 -2.30 -3.74 32.98
N LEU A 846 -1.88 -3.23 31.82
CA LEU A 846 -2.14 -1.87 31.37
C LEU A 846 -3.13 -1.91 30.23
N THR A 847 -4.35 -1.45 30.45
CA THR A 847 -5.44 -1.46 29.45
C THR A 847 -5.69 -0.06 28.93
N ILE A 848 -5.35 0.20 27.67
CA ILE A 848 -5.75 1.43 26.97
C ILE A 848 -7.16 1.22 26.43
N ALA A 849 -8.10 2.02 26.90
CA ALA A 849 -9.50 1.85 26.58
C ALA A 849 -10.09 3.08 25.87
N HIS A 850 -10.87 2.79 24.83
CA HIS A 850 -11.79 3.77 24.22
C HIS A 850 -13.20 3.63 24.80
N ARG A 851 -13.59 2.42 25.21
CA ARG A 851 -14.86 2.16 25.88
C ARG A 851 -14.63 2.10 27.38
N LEU A 852 -15.27 2.96 28.15
CA LEU A 852 -15.08 3.07 29.59
C LEU A 852 -15.52 1.81 30.35
N ASN A 853 -16.48 1.05 29.80
CA ASN A 853 -16.96 -0.22 30.37
C ASN A 853 -15.86 -1.26 30.53
N THR A 854 -14.80 -1.22 29.72
CA THR A 854 -13.69 -2.19 29.78
C THR A 854 -12.72 -1.96 30.91
N VAL A 855 -12.77 -0.80 31.56
CA VAL A 855 -11.83 -0.40 32.62
C VAL A 855 -12.51 -0.12 33.98
N VAL A 856 -13.81 -0.32 34.07
CA VAL A 856 -14.57 -0.13 35.35
C VAL A 856 -14.06 -1.08 36.43
N ASP A 857 -13.68 -2.30 36.04
CA ASP A 857 -13.17 -3.33 36.98
C ASP A 857 -11.66 -3.21 37.24
N ALA A 858 -10.99 -2.16 36.74
CA ALA A 858 -9.58 -1.95 36.99
C ALA A 858 -9.34 -1.47 38.45
N ASP A 859 -8.22 -1.86 39.03
CA ASP A 859 -7.84 -1.42 40.37
C ASP A 859 -7.65 0.09 40.44
N ARG A 860 -7.05 0.67 39.35
CA ARG A 860 -6.91 2.11 39.19
C ARG A 860 -7.14 2.54 37.74
N ILE A 861 -7.62 3.76 37.60
CA ILE A 861 -7.75 4.44 36.32
C ILE A 861 -6.78 5.62 36.27
N CYS A 862 -6.05 5.74 35.16
CA CYS A 862 -5.19 6.85 34.80
C CYS A 862 -5.85 7.64 33.68
N VAL A 863 -6.18 8.90 33.91
CA VAL A 863 -6.78 9.80 32.91
C VAL A 863 -5.69 10.64 32.28
N LEU A 864 -5.49 10.46 30.97
CA LEU A 864 -4.60 11.29 30.17
C LEU A 864 -5.38 12.41 29.47
N ASP A 865 -4.81 13.60 29.48
CA ASP A 865 -5.29 14.73 28.68
C ASP A 865 -4.12 15.59 28.21
N GLN A 866 -4.06 15.88 26.91
CA GLN A 866 -3.02 16.68 26.26
C GLN A 866 -1.57 16.22 26.55
N GLY A 867 -1.38 14.91 26.70
CA GLY A 867 -0.07 14.31 26.95
C GLY A 867 0.37 14.27 28.41
N GLU A 868 -0.47 14.69 29.33
CA GLU A 868 -0.20 14.70 30.78
C GLU A 868 -1.15 13.78 31.53
N VAL A 869 -0.68 13.19 32.64
CA VAL A 869 -1.53 12.47 33.59
C VAL A 869 -2.26 13.48 34.48
N ARG A 870 -3.57 13.58 34.32
CA ARG A 870 -4.42 14.55 35.08
C ARG A 870 -5.03 13.95 36.32
N GLU A 871 -5.48 12.71 36.26
CA GLU A 871 -6.12 12.03 37.37
C GLU A 871 -5.65 10.58 37.46
N VAL A 872 -5.42 10.12 38.67
CA VAL A 872 -5.14 8.71 38.99
C VAL A 872 -5.91 8.34 40.26
N GLY A 873 -6.63 7.23 40.22
CA GLY A 873 -7.37 6.75 41.37
C GLY A 873 -8.24 5.54 41.08
N SER A 874 -8.90 4.96 42.09
CA SER A 874 -9.89 3.92 41.86
C SER A 874 -11.11 4.46 41.09
N PRO A 875 -11.81 3.64 40.31
CA PRO A 875 -12.99 4.09 39.55
C PRO A 875 -14.01 4.81 40.40
N SER A 876 -14.31 4.28 41.59
CA SER A 876 -15.26 4.88 42.54
C SER A 876 -14.75 6.19 43.14
N ALA A 877 -13.44 6.33 43.40
CA ALA A 877 -12.87 7.58 43.91
C ALA A 877 -12.92 8.69 42.86
N LEU A 878 -12.59 8.38 41.60
CA LEU A 878 -12.64 9.33 40.50
C LEU A 878 -14.08 9.73 40.14
N TRP A 879 -15.04 8.81 40.22
CA TRP A 879 -16.45 9.11 40.05
C TRP A 879 -16.95 10.11 41.10
N LYS A 880 -16.62 9.91 42.40
CA LYS A 880 -16.98 10.79 43.50
C LYS A 880 -16.29 12.16 43.42
N LYS A 881 -15.10 12.24 42.83
CA LYS A 881 -14.32 13.48 42.64
C LYS A 881 -14.94 14.44 41.63
N ARG A 882 -15.83 13.96 40.73
CA ARG A 882 -16.50 14.72 39.66
C ARG A 882 -15.53 15.50 38.76
N GLY A 883 -14.40 14.92 38.45
CA GLY A 883 -13.35 15.47 37.57
C GLY A 883 -13.51 15.11 36.11
N LEU A 884 -12.37 14.98 35.39
CA LEU A 884 -12.33 14.63 33.97
C LEU A 884 -12.92 13.24 33.70
N PHE A 885 -12.64 12.27 34.58
CA PHE A 885 -13.23 10.93 34.46
C PHE A 885 -14.75 10.98 34.51
N TYR A 886 -15.32 11.70 35.50
CA TYR A 886 -16.74 11.89 35.60
C TYR A 886 -17.35 12.53 34.35
N ALA A 887 -16.71 13.58 33.81
CA ALA A 887 -17.19 14.25 32.60
C ALA A 887 -17.15 13.32 31.38
N MET A 888 -16.19 12.40 31.32
CA MET A 888 -16.10 11.39 30.23
C MET A 888 -17.23 10.36 30.35
N VAL A 889 -17.53 9.88 31.57
CA VAL A 889 -18.63 8.94 31.80
C VAL A 889 -19.98 9.60 31.49
N GLU A 890 -20.18 10.85 31.93
CA GLU A 890 -21.40 11.61 31.61
C GLU A 890 -21.60 11.78 30.10
N ALA A 891 -20.54 12.02 29.37
CA ALA A 891 -20.58 12.21 27.92
C ALA A 891 -20.94 10.93 27.15
N THR A 892 -20.75 9.73 27.74
CA THR A 892 -21.15 8.47 27.08
C THR A 892 -22.66 8.24 27.09
N GLY A 893 -23.38 8.83 28.06
CA GLY A 893 -24.81 8.61 28.25
C GLY A 893 -25.19 7.21 28.71
N ASP A 894 -24.22 6.33 29.06
CA ASP A 894 -24.43 4.95 29.44
C ASP A 894 -24.88 4.86 30.90
N THR A 895 -26.17 4.52 31.10
CA THR A 895 -26.79 4.38 32.42
C THR A 895 -26.28 3.18 33.21
N GLY A 896 -26.01 2.05 32.51
CA GLY A 896 -25.45 0.86 33.15
C GLY A 896 -24.04 1.08 33.70
N LEU A 897 -23.22 1.87 33.00
CA LEU A 897 -21.90 2.28 33.48
C LEU A 897 -21.99 3.15 34.72
N LYS A 898 -22.97 4.07 34.78
CA LYS A 898 -23.21 4.93 35.95
C LYS A 898 -23.64 4.12 37.16
N GLU A 899 -24.60 3.21 37.00
CA GLU A 899 -25.07 2.31 38.05
C GLU A 899 -23.95 1.41 38.58
N ALA A 900 -23.09 0.89 37.70
CA ALA A 900 -21.94 0.10 38.08
C ALA A 900 -20.94 0.93 38.95
N LEU A 901 -20.68 2.18 38.57
CA LEU A 901 -19.79 3.08 39.32
C LEU A 901 -20.39 3.58 40.63
N GLU A 902 -21.70 3.67 40.75
CA GLU A 902 -22.43 4.01 42.00
C GLU A 902 -22.49 2.83 42.96
N SER A 903 -22.48 1.60 42.43
CA SER A 903 -22.47 0.37 43.24
C SER A 903 -21.10 0.02 43.79
N LEU A 904 -20.01 0.53 43.21
CA LEU A 904 -18.63 0.42 43.69
C LEU A 904 -18.29 1.47 44.74
#